data_28c8587735529b630b624caf6a981ed8
#
_entry.id   28c8587735529b630b624caf6a981ed8
#
_cell.length_a   1.000
_cell.length_b   1.000
_cell.length_c   1.000
_cell.angle_alpha   90.00
_cell.angle_beta   90.00
_cell.angle_gamma   90.00
#
_symmetry.space_group_name_H-M   'P 1'
#
loop_
_entity.id
_entity.type
_entity.pdbx_description
1 polymer ?
#
loop_
_entity_poly.entity_id
_entity_poly.type
_entity_poly.pdbx_seq_one_letter_code
_entity_poly.pdbx_strand_id
1 'polypeptide(L)'
;LNTRFIKGVGKTTRSILAEHGIFSVDELAKADIDQLLKIPGVGKSKANRMISAAKYMVGEMTRVNVVSSESIPAHGDQAEKEIDLSSGYYYINQELSLLEFNRRVLEQAKDERTPLLERLNFLCISCSNMDEFFEVMAAGLIQRAELGATRAQADHLTPQETLAAICERAHGLVHEQYRILNQVMLPLLEAEDIRFLRRSQWSSSQRTWLKKYFQEQLLPILSPIGLDPAHPFPRILNKSLNFIISLAGKDAFGREIDLAILQAPRSLPRIIQLPKRETRSGEYDFVFLSSIIHEFVGELFHGVKVKDLYQFRVTRNSEMYLDEEEIDDLLRALEGELSSRNYGDEVRIEVAENCPDDIIEYLLGQFGLTQERLYKVNGPVNLSRVREVYDLIDRPDLKYVPFTATSPSGLGGGWNIFETIKKRDILLHHPYESFAPVIELIRQAGDDPDVVAIKQTLYRTGANSPIVEALLRAAKAGKEVTVVVELRARFDERDNISLATRLQEAGVQVVYGIVGYKTHGKMLLILRREGKHLRYYTHLGTGNYHPKTARLYTDYGLLSSDQELGEDVRKVFVQLTSLGKVGKLNKLLQAPFTLHQALLKKIERETLHAKQGLPAKIIIKVNAVAEPKLIRALYRASMAGVQIKLIVRGICCLRPGLEGISENIEVRSVIGRFLEHSRVYFFENAGQPEYFAASADFLPRNMFRRVEACFPILQKKMVDRLRDDLTLYLKDNSQAWILQTDGTYVRTHPEGQSIIEAQSVLLEKLTG
;
A
#
# COMPACT_ATOMS: atom_id res chain seq x y z
N LEU A 1 14.26 2.62 29.52
CA LEU A 1 13.12 2.45 28.60
C LEU A 1 11.81 2.67 29.35
N ASN A 2 10.90 3.46 28.78
CA ASN A 2 9.63 3.78 29.42
C ASN A 2 8.66 2.59 29.29
N THR A 3 7.96 2.22 30.36
CA THR A 3 6.93 1.14 30.40
C THR A 3 5.79 1.32 29.40
N ARG A 4 5.72 2.49 28.72
CA ARG A 4 4.79 2.84 27.64
C ARG A 4 4.72 1.79 26.50
N PHE A 5 5.75 0.98 26.35
CA PHE A 5 5.98 0.15 25.18
C PHE A 5 5.81 -1.34 25.44
N ILE A 6 5.44 -1.68 26.66
CA ILE A 6 5.20 -3.07 27.00
C ILE A 6 3.80 -3.46 26.59
N LYS A 7 3.68 -4.53 25.83
CA LYS A 7 2.41 -5.11 25.41
C LYS A 7 1.51 -5.35 26.63
N GLY A 8 0.32 -4.81 26.64
CA GLY A 8 -0.62 -4.87 27.77
C GLY A 8 -0.52 -3.75 28.82
N VAL A 9 0.37 -2.75 28.63
CA VAL A 9 0.51 -1.60 29.53
C VAL A 9 -0.07 -0.32 28.86
N GLY A 10 -1.38 -0.14 28.97
CA GLY A 10 -2.06 1.07 28.52
C GLY A 10 -1.75 2.31 29.40
N LYS A 11 -2.21 3.50 28.98
CA LYS A 11 -1.93 4.78 29.64
C LYS A 11 -2.28 4.76 31.14
N THR A 12 -3.42 4.20 31.49
CA THR A 12 -3.86 4.05 32.89
C THR A 12 -2.98 3.10 33.69
N THR A 13 -2.62 1.95 33.09
CA THR A 13 -1.75 0.96 33.74
C THR A 13 -0.34 1.52 34.00
N ARG A 14 0.15 2.43 33.14
CA ARG A 14 1.44 3.11 33.31
C ARG A 14 1.45 4.07 34.49
N SER A 15 0.42 4.89 34.63
CA SER A 15 0.32 5.81 35.78
C SER A 15 0.35 5.01 37.08
N ILE A 16 -0.39 3.89 37.11
CA ILE A 16 -0.44 3.04 38.29
C ILE A 16 0.90 2.31 38.53
N LEU A 17 1.60 1.83 37.50
CA LEU A 17 2.95 1.27 37.62
C LEU A 17 3.95 2.28 38.18
N ALA A 18 3.89 3.55 37.70
CA ALA A 18 4.74 4.62 38.19
C ALA A 18 4.46 4.96 39.67
N GLU A 19 3.19 4.94 40.08
CA GLU A 19 2.79 5.12 41.50
C GLU A 19 3.34 3.96 42.40
N HIS A 20 3.63 2.81 41.83
CA HIS A 20 4.21 1.65 42.51
C HIS A 20 5.73 1.52 42.29
N GLY A 21 6.38 2.58 41.80
CA GLY A 21 7.85 2.66 41.69
C GLY A 21 8.43 1.95 40.46
N ILE A 22 7.62 1.63 39.44
CA ILE A 22 8.07 0.98 38.21
C ILE A 22 7.97 1.98 37.04
N PHE A 23 9.09 2.60 36.70
CA PHE A 23 9.19 3.65 35.69
C PHE A 23 9.81 3.18 34.37
N SER A 24 10.48 2.02 34.37
CA SER A 24 11.24 1.53 33.22
C SER A 24 10.96 0.06 32.91
N VAL A 25 11.30 -0.33 31.68
CA VAL A 25 11.21 -1.74 31.22
C VAL A 25 12.14 -2.64 32.02
N ASP A 26 13.32 -2.14 32.40
CA ASP A 26 14.30 -2.88 33.20
C ASP A 26 13.80 -3.15 34.61
N GLU A 27 13.13 -2.19 35.24
CA GLU A 27 12.49 -2.36 36.54
C GLU A 27 11.33 -3.34 36.47
N LEU A 28 10.53 -3.28 35.43
CA LEU A 28 9.42 -4.22 35.22
C LEU A 28 9.91 -5.65 34.93
N ALA A 29 11.02 -5.81 34.20
CA ALA A 29 11.65 -7.10 33.94
C ALA A 29 12.18 -7.78 35.23
N LYS A 30 12.54 -6.99 36.24
CA LYS A 30 13.04 -7.41 37.55
C LYS A 30 11.93 -7.47 38.62
N ALA A 31 10.75 -6.98 38.33
CA ALA A 31 9.65 -6.92 39.28
C ALA A 31 9.18 -8.35 39.67
N ASP A 32 8.83 -8.52 40.95
CA ASP A 32 8.19 -9.74 41.41
C ASP A 32 6.70 -9.75 41.02
N ILE A 33 6.18 -10.93 40.72
CA ILE A 33 4.78 -11.11 40.34
C ILE A 33 3.84 -10.65 41.47
N ASP A 34 4.21 -10.91 42.73
CA ASP A 34 3.43 -10.52 43.90
C ASP A 34 3.39 -8.99 44.10
N GLN A 35 4.37 -8.28 43.61
CA GLN A 35 4.40 -6.81 43.55
C GLN A 35 3.37 -6.29 42.52
N LEU A 36 3.27 -6.90 41.36
CA LEU A 36 2.37 -6.50 40.31
C LEU A 36 0.90 -6.90 40.61
N LEU A 37 0.69 -7.96 41.37
CA LEU A 37 -0.66 -8.38 41.79
C LEU A 37 -1.31 -7.41 42.77
N LYS A 38 -0.56 -6.54 43.44
CA LYS A 38 -1.07 -5.47 44.31
C LYS A 38 -1.65 -4.29 43.50
N ILE A 39 -1.42 -4.26 42.19
CA ILE A 39 -1.87 -3.19 41.30
C ILE A 39 -3.33 -3.45 40.88
N PRO A 40 -4.27 -2.52 41.12
CA PRO A 40 -5.66 -2.66 40.70
C PRO A 40 -5.80 -2.92 39.20
N GLY A 41 -6.51 -3.99 38.79
CA GLY A 41 -6.71 -4.37 37.40
C GLY A 41 -5.55 -5.17 36.77
N VAL A 42 -4.58 -5.62 37.55
CA VAL A 42 -3.50 -6.50 37.10
C VAL A 42 -3.67 -7.88 37.73
N GLY A 43 -4.26 -8.80 36.99
CA GLY A 43 -4.35 -10.22 37.38
C GLY A 43 -3.07 -11.00 37.07
N LYS A 44 -2.95 -12.22 37.60
CA LYS A 44 -1.76 -13.08 37.50
C LYS A 44 -1.29 -13.32 36.05
N SER A 45 -2.22 -13.53 35.13
CA SER A 45 -1.91 -13.70 33.69
C SER A 45 -1.32 -12.41 33.07
N LYS A 46 -1.89 -11.25 33.40
CA LYS A 46 -1.43 -9.95 32.91
C LYS A 46 -0.06 -9.59 33.49
N ALA A 47 0.16 -9.84 34.79
CA ALA A 47 1.45 -9.63 35.45
C ALA A 47 2.56 -10.48 34.81
N ASN A 48 2.32 -11.78 34.60
CA ASN A 48 3.27 -12.67 33.94
C ASN A 48 3.64 -12.21 32.52
N ARG A 49 2.66 -11.76 31.74
CA ARG A 49 2.90 -11.25 30.37
C ARG A 49 3.72 -9.97 30.37
N MET A 50 3.43 -9.05 31.28
CA MET A 50 4.18 -7.80 31.40
C MET A 50 5.64 -8.06 31.76
N ILE A 51 5.90 -8.95 32.70
CA ILE A 51 7.26 -9.36 33.09
C ILE A 51 7.96 -10.11 31.94
N SER A 52 7.27 -11.04 31.28
CA SER A 52 7.83 -11.79 30.15
C SER A 52 8.16 -10.89 28.95
N ALA A 53 7.29 -9.97 28.62
CA ALA A 53 7.53 -8.99 27.57
C ALA A 53 8.69 -8.05 27.92
N ALA A 54 8.76 -7.59 29.17
CA ALA A 54 9.88 -6.78 29.64
C ALA A 54 11.21 -7.56 29.63
N LYS A 55 11.22 -8.81 30.09
CA LYS A 55 12.41 -9.70 30.05
C LYS A 55 12.86 -10.00 28.62
N TYR A 56 11.91 -10.20 27.69
CA TYR A 56 12.23 -10.39 26.28
C TYR A 56 12.91 -9.15 25.68
N MET A 57 12.41 -7.96 25.97
CA MET A 57 12.99 -6.70 25.52
C MET A 57 14.38 -6.44 26.12
N VAL A 58 14.58 -6.75 27.40
CA VAL A 58 15.89 -6.64 28.06
C VAL A 58 16.86 -7.72 27.58
N GLY A 59 16.39 -8.95 27.37
CA GLY A 59 17.21 -10.07 26.87
C GLY A 59 17.67 -9.92 25.42
N GLU A 60 16.88 -9.28 24.56
CA GLU A 60 17.34 -8.87 23.22
C GLU A 60 18.42 -7.79 23.30
N MET A 61 18.36 -6.88 24.27
CA MET A 61 19.41 -5.87 24.51
C MET A 61 20.73 -6.47 25.01
N THR A 62 20.66 -7.50 25.85
CA THR A 62 21.87 -8.12 26.41
C THR A 62 22.63 -9.01 25.42
N ARG A 63 21.94 -9.54 24.40
CA ARG A 63 22.58 -10.35 23.34
C ARG A 63 23.38 -9.50 22.33
N VAL A 64 23.22 -8.20 22.33
CA VAL A 64 23.98 -7.28 21.46
C VAL A 64 25.33 -6.86 22.07
N ASN A 65 25.55 -7.06 23.37
CA ASN A 65 26.75 -6.58 24.07
C ASN A 65 27.86 -7.61 24.29
N VAL A 66 27.82 -8.79 23.67
CA VAL A 66 28.89 -9.78 23.77
C VAL A 66 29.42 -10.15 22.40
N VAL A 67 30.12 -9.25 21.77
CA VAL A 67 31.30 -9.55 20.92
C VAL A 67 32.24 -8.35 21.03
N SER A 68 33.10 -8.37 22.03
CA SER A 68 34.28 -7.52 22.11
C SER A 68 35.50 -8.38 22.16
N SER A 69 36.41 -8.13 21.24
CA SER A 69 37.89 -8.31 21.31
C SER A 69 38.42 -9.70 21.75
N GLU A 70 38.81 -10.48 20.78
CA GLU A 70 40.01 -11.29 20.89
C GLU A 70 40.94 -11.10 19.70
N SER A 71 42.21 -11.02 20.07
CA SER A 71 43.38 -10.65 19.33
C SER A 71 43.70 -11.56 18.14
N ILE A 72 44.14 -10.90 17.06
CA ILE A 72 44.71 -11.50 15.84
C ILE A 72 46.07 -12.17 16.16
N PRO A 73 46.32 -13.41 15.71
CA PRO A 73 47.65 -13.85 15.32
C PRO A 73 47.80 -13.76 13.78
N ALA A 74 48.87 -13.09 13.37
CA ALA A 74 49.33 -13.09 11.98
C ALA A 74 49.97 -14.45 11.65
N HIS A 75 49.51 -15.09 10.55
CA HIS A 75 50.39 -15.68 9.52
C HIS A 75 49.55 -16.40 8.42
N GLY A 76 49.80 -15.94 7.23
CA GLY A 76 49.90 -16.60 5.93
C GLY A 76 48.97 -17.76 5.59
N ASP A 77 47.98 -17.41 4.72
CA ASP A 77 47.69 -18.09 3.47
C ASP A 77 46.58 -17.29 2.77
N GLN A 78 46.65 -17.15 1.45
CA GLN A 78 45.61 -16.45 0.65
C GLN A 78 44.36 -17.31 0.64
N ALA A 79 43.59 -17.31 1.74
CA ALA A 79 42.19 -17.66 1.72
C ALA A 79 41.45 -16.44 1.20
N GLU A 80 40.72 -16.57 0.09
CA GLU A 80 39.71 -15.59 -0.36
C GLU A 80 38.90 -15.15 0.87
N LYS A 81 39.05 -13.91 1.27
CA LYS A 81 38.22 -13.32 2.35
C LYS A 81 36.77 -13.51 1.97
N GLU A 82 36.09 -14.41 2.67
CA GLU A 82 34.65 -14.63 2.47
C GLU A 82 33.92 -13.28 2.67
N ILE A 83 33.32 -12.77 1.59
CA ILE A 83 32.65 -11.47 1.60
C ILE A 83 31.43 -11.56 2.50
N ASP A 84 31.40 -10.77 3.59
CA ASP A 84 30.23 -10.69 4.47
C ASP A 84 29.09 -9.89 3.82
N LEU A 85 28.25 -10.58 3.08
CA LEU A 85 27.05 -10.02 2.43
C LEU A 85 25.97 -9.56 3.43
N SER A 86 26.18 -9.64 4.74
CA SER A 86 25.27 -9.08 5.75
C SER A 86 25.55 -7.60 6.06
N SER A 87 26.69 -7.07 5.63
CA SER A 87 27.04 -5.64 5.80
C SER A 87 25.98 -4.73 5.19
N GLY A 88 25.63 -3.65 5.89
CA GLY A 88 24.66 -2.64 5.44
C GLY A 88 25.04 -1.97 4.12
N TYR A 89 26.32 -1.99 3.75
CA TYR A 89 26.82 -1.48 2.47
C TYR A 89 26.12 -2.11 1.26
N TYR A 90 25.70 -3.37 1.37
CA TYR A 90 25.06 -4.10 0.27
C TYR A 90 23.55 -3.86 0.16
N TYR A 91 22.97 -3.01 1.01
CA TYR A 91 21.53 -2.79 1.02
C TYR A 91 21.18 -1.33 0.79
N ILE A 92 20.11 -1.11 0.05
CA ILE A 92 19.43 0.18 -0.07
C ILE A 92 18.36 0.24 1.01
N ASN A 93 18.25 1.38 1.71
CA ASN A 93 17.22 1.59 2.72
C ASN A 93 15.82 1.46 2.10
N GLN A 94 14.94 0.75 2.81
CA GLN A 94 13.60 0.41 2.31
C GLN A 94 12.69 1.64 2.18
N GLU A 95 12.72 2.54 3.15
CA GLU A 95 11.92 3.76 3.19
C GLU A 95 12.37 4.74 2.11
N LEU A 96 13.66 4.91 1.95
CA LEU A 96 14.22 5.76 0.89
C LEU A 96 13.94 5.20 -0.51
N SER A 97 13.99 3.88 -0.67
CA SER A 97 13.62 3.22 -1.94
C SER A 97 12.13 3.45 -2.28
N LEU A 98 11.25 3.51 -1.27
CA LEU A 98 9.84 3.85 -1.51
C LEU A 98 9.64 5.32 -1.89
N LEU A 99 10.42 6.25 -1.35
CA LEU A 99 10.40 7.64 -1.78
C LEU A 99 10.91 7.79 -3.23
N GLU A 100 11.94 7.03 -3.61
CA GLU A 100 12.39 6.96 -5.02
C GLU A 100 11.31 6.39 -5.97
N PHE A 101 10.52 5.42 -5.52
CA PHE A 101 9.35 4.99 -6.29
C PHE A 101 8.36 6.14 -6.47
N ASN A 102 8.08 6.90 -5.41
CA ASN A 102 7.15 8.03 -5.50
C ASN A 102 7.69 9.16 -6.40
N ARG A 103 9.02 9.38 -6.43
CA ARG A 103 9.66 10.29 -7.37
C ARG A 103 9.37 9.86 -8.82
N ARG A 104 9.54 8.57 -9.15
CA ARG A 104 9.25 8.05 -10.49
C ARG A 104 7.77 8.18 -10.87
N VAL A 105 6.85 8.03 -9.91
CA VAL A 105 5.41 8.30 -10.14
C VAL A 105 5.18 9.78 -10.46
N LEU A 106 5.86 10.69 -9.73
CA LEU A 106 5.77 12.13 -9.97
C LEU A 106 6.33 12.55 -11.35
N GLU A 107 7.35 11.84 -11.85
CA GLU A 107 7.91 12.09 -13.20
C GLU A 107 6.88 11.85 -14.33
N GLN A 108 5.88 10.98 -14.11
CA GLN A 108 4.77 10.82 -15.07
C GLN A 108 3.94 12.10 -15.23
N ALA A 109 3.85 12.93 -14.19
CA ALA A 109 3.19 14.24 -14.29
C ALA A 109 3.95 15.23 -15.18
N LYS A 110 5.24 15.01 -15.42
CA LYS A 110 6.08 15.83 -16.31
C LYS A 110 6.15 15.31 -17.75
N ASP A 111 5.81 14.03 -17.98
CA ASP A 111 5.92 13.40 -19.29
C ASP A 111 4.86 13.92 -20.26
N GLU A 112 5.26 14.72 -21.25
CA GLU A 112 4.37 15.34 -22.24
C GLU A 112 3.66 14.34 -23.15
N ARG A 113 4.13 13.09 -23.23
CA ARG A 113 3.45 12.00 -23.96
C ARG A 113 2.22 11.49 -23.23
N THR A 114 2.12 11.77 -21.92
CA THR A 114 0.97 11.43 -21.10
C THR A 114 -0.13 12.49 -21.27
N PRO A 115 -1.39 12.13 -21.52
CA PRO A 115 -2.51 13.09 -21.64
C PRO A 115 -2.61 14.00 -20.42
N LEU A 116 -3.01 15.25 -20.61
CA LEU A 116 -2.90 16.30 -19.58
C LEU A 116 -3.65 15.96 -18.28
N LEU A 117 -4.89 15.46 -18.36
CA LEU A 117 -5.64 15.09 -17.16
C LEU A 117 -5.05 13.85 -16.46
N GLU A 118 -4.37 12.96 -17.17
CA GLU A 118 -3.64 11.86 -16.57
C GLU A 118 -2.38 12.35 -15.86
N ARG A 119 -1.67 13.35 -16.41
CA ARG A 119 -0.53 14.00 -15.72
C ARG A 119 -0.97 14.59 -14.39
N LEU A 120 -2.13 15.29 -14.38
CA LEU A 120 -2.74 15.78 -13.14
C LEU A 120 -3.09 14.63 -12.19
N ASN A 121 -3.60 13.53 -12.70
CA ASN A 121 -3.89 12.32 -11.92
C ASN A 121 -2.63 11.73 -11.30
N PHE A 122 -1.51 11.62 -12.05
CA PHE A 122 -0.22 11.16 -11.51
C PHE A 122 0.34 12.07 -10.41
N LEU A 123 0.19 13.38 -10.56
CA LEU A 123 0.51 14.33 -9.48
C LEU A 123 -0.28 14.02 -8.21
N CYS A 124 -1.59 13.81 -8.33
CA CYS A 124 -2.46 13.47 -7.20
C CYS A 124 -2.14 12.10 -6.60
N ILE A 125 -1.78 11.10 -7.43
CA ILE A 125 -1.32 9.78 -6.98
C ILE A 125 -0.03 9.91 -6.16
N SER A 126 0.93 10.71 -6.64
CA SER A 126 2.18 10.97 -5.91
C SER A 126 1.91 11.57 -4.52
N CYS A 127 0.95 12.51 -4.42
CA CYS A 127 0.54 13.08 -3.13
C CYS A 127 -0.14 12.05 -2.21
N SER A 128 -1.01 11.19 -2.77
CA SER A 128 -1.65 10.11 -2.01
C SER A 128 -0.64 9.08 -1.51
N ASN A 129 0.38 8.76 -2.31
CA ASN A 129 1.48 7.87 -1.91
C ASN A 129 2.30 8.47 -0.76
N MET A 130 2.53 9.80 -0.77
CA MET A 130 3.18 10.50 0.35
C MET A 130 2.32 10.42 1.62
N ASP A 131 1.02 10.60 1.50
CA ASP A 131 0.11 10.45 2.65
C ASP A 131 0.22 9.04 3.25
N GLU A 132 0.11 7.98 2.44
CA GLU A 132 0.23 6.59 2.90
C GLU A 132 1.63 6.31 3.49
N PHE A 133 2.68 6.85 2.89
CA PHE A 133 4.04 6.73 3.40
C PHE A 133 4.16 7.27 4.82
N PHE A 134 3.61 8.46 5.09
CA PHE A 134 3.65 9.08 6.42
C PHE A 134 2.72 8.38 7.41
N GLU A 135 1.51 8.00 6.99
CA GLU A 135 0.54 7.32 7.85
C GLU A 135 1.02 5.97 8.36
N VAL A 136 1.95 5.33 7.64
CA VAL A 136 2.32 3.94 7.88
C VAL A 136 3.82 3.77 8.12
N MET A 137 4.66 4.08 7.11
CA MET A 137 6.09 3.79 7.17
C MET A 137 6.82 4.75 8.11
N ALA A 138 6.65 6.05 7.90
CA ALA A 138 7.26 7.05 8.75
C ALA A 138 6.70 6.98 10.19
N ALA A 139 5.38 6.79 10.36
CA ALA A 139 4.76 6.61 11.65
C ALA A 139 5.36 5.44 12.44
N GLY A 140 5.51 4.27 11.82
CA GLY A 140 6.13 3.10 12.46
C GLY A 140 7.61 3.31 12.76
N LEU A 141 8.32 4.11 11.94
CA LEU A 141 9.73 4.45 12.18
C LEU A 141 9.88 5.45 13.34
N ILE A 142 8.99 6.46 13.42
CA ILE A 142 8.93 7.41 14.54
C ILE A 142 8.73 6.67 15.85
N GLN A 143 7.78 5.75 15.91
CA GLN A 143 7.56 4.94 17.11
C GLN A 143 8.79 4.14 17.51
N ARG A 144 9.47 3.49 16.54
CA ARG A 144 10.73 2.77 16.81
C ARG A 144 11.82 3.69 17.35
N ALA A 145 11.92 4.91 16.81
CA ALA A 145 12.86 5.93 17.28
C ALA A 145 12.55 6.39 18.72
N GLU A 146 11.27 6.63 19.03
CA GLU A 146 10.80 7.00 20.37
C GLU A 146 10.98 5.88 21.38
N LEU A 147 10.90 4.61 20.93
CA LEU A 147 11.22 3.42 21.71
C LEU A 147 12.72 3.27 22.04
N GLY A 148 13.56 4.12 21.46
CA GLY A 148 15.02 3.97 21.57
C GLY A 148 15.53 2.69 20.89
N ALA A 149 14.83 2.21 19.85
CA ALA A 149 15.26 1.03 19.12
C ALA A 149 16.58 1.35 18.40
N THR A 150 17.63 0.68 18.82
CA THR A 150 18.97 0.75 18.21
C THR A 150 19.15 -0.30 17.12
N ARG A 151 18.18 -1.22 16.96
CA ARG A 151 18.27 -2.30 15.98
C ARG A 151 18.17 -1.71 14.58
N ALA A 152 19.30 -1.71 13.88
CA ALA A 152 19.42 -1.32 12.50
C ALA A 152 18.65 -2.29 11.58
N GLN A 153 18.14 -1.77 10.46
CA GLN A 153 17.63 -2.60 9.36
C GLN A 153 18.81 -3.32 8.64
N ALA A 154 18.53 -4.00 7.54
CA ALA A 154 19.57 -4.67 6.76
C ALA A 154 20.66 -3.70 6.22
N ASP A 155 20.31 -2.43 6.04
CA ASP A 155 21.21 -1.33 5.65
C ASP A 155 22.02 -0.74 6.82
N HIS A 156 21.82 -1.24 8.03
CA HIS A 156 22.46 -0.82 9.27
C HIS A 156 22.17 0.63 9.71
N LEU A 157 21.23 1.35 9.07
CA LEU A 157 20.80 2.66 9.54
C LEU A 157 19.89 2.53 10.77
N THR A 158 20.09 3.42 11.73
CA THR A 158 19.19 3.57 12.87
C THR A 158 17.88 4.22 12.45
N PRO A 159 16.80 4.09 13.24
CA PRO A 159 15.55 4.81 12.97
C PRO A 159 15.73 6.33 12.88
N GLN A 160 16.59 6.92 13.70
CA GLN A 160 16.87 8.36 13.69
C GLN A 160 17.59 8.81 12.41
N GLU A 161 18.64 8.08 11.98
CA GLU A 161 19.35 8.36 10.73
C GLU A 161 18.43 8.21 9.52
N THR A 162 17.58 7.19 9.53
CA THR A 162 16.57 6.97 8.48
C THR A 162 15.55 8.11 8.44
N LEU A 163 15.05 8.58 9.61
CA LEU A 163 14.12 9.71 9.69
C LEU A 163 14.74 11.01 9.17
N ALA A 164 16.01 11.29 9.47
CA ALA A 164 16.70 12.46 8.93
C ALA A 164 16.78 12.42 7.40
N ALA A 165 17.16 11.28 6.82
CA ALA A 165 17.23 11.10 5.38
C ALA A 165 15.83 11.15 4.70
N ILE A 166 14.78 10.64 5.37
CA ILE A 166 13.40 10.77 4.92
C ILE A 166 12.98 12.24 4.89
N CYS A 167 13.29 13.00 5.94
CA CYS A 167 12.95 14.42 6.05
C CYS A 167 13.45 15.19 4.82
N GLU A 168 14.74 15.09 4.51
CA GLU A 168 15.34 15.77 3.36
C GLU A 168 14.65 15.42 2.04
N ARG A 169 14.49 14.11 1.76
CA ARG A 169 13.88 13.65 0.49
C ARG A 169 12.40 13.98 0.39
N ALA A 170 11.65 13.87 1.49
CA ALA A 170 10.22 14.15 1.51
C ALA A 170 9.93 15.63 1.31
N HIS A 171 10.71 16.54 1.93
CA HIS A 171 10.59 17.98 1.67
C HIS A 171 10.84 18.31 0.20
N GLY A 172 11.88 17.73 -0.40
CA GLY A 172 12.17 17.89 -1.82
C GLY A 172 11.01 17.42 -2.72
N LEU A 173 10.44 16.24 -2.42
CA LEU A 173 9.29 15.71 -3.18
C LEU A 173 8.04 16.57 -3.04
N VAL A 174 7.70 17.02 -1.83
CA VAL A 174 6.53 17.90 -1.61
C VAL A 174 6.72 19.24 -2.32
N HIS A 175 7.91 19.84 -2.20
CA HIS A 175 8.22 21.08 -2.94
C HIS A 175 8.03 20.90 -4.45
N GLU A 176 8.54 19.81 -5.02
CA GLU A 176 8.42 19.51 -6.45
C GLU A 176 6.97 19.26 -6.87
N GLN A 177 6.15 18.61 -6.04
CA GLN A 177 4.71 18.43 -6.30
C GLN A 177 4.00 19.78 -6.48
N TYR A 178 4.25 20.74 -5.59
CA TYR A 178 3.62 22.06 -5.69
C TYR A 178 4.23 22.93 -6.78
N ARG A 179 5.52 22.76 -7.09
CA ARG A 179 6.15 23.40 -8.26
C ARG A 179 5.48 22.90 -9.55
N ILE A 180 5.29 21.60 -9.72
CA ILE A 180 4.61 21.01 -10.88
C ILE A 180 3.16 21.51 -10.97
N LEU A 181 2.42 21.55 -9.84
CA LEU A 181 1.07 22.09 -9.84
C LEU A 181 1.05 23.52 -10.42
N ASN A 182 1.84 24.42 -9.82
CA ASN A 182 1.74 25.87 -10.07
C ASN A 182 2.40 26.31 -11.38
N GLN A 183 3.54 25.69 -11.74
CA GLN A 183 4.35 26.13 -12.87
C GLN A 183 4.13 25.30 -14.14
N VAL A 184 3.51 24.10 -14.01
CA VAL A 184 3.30 23.22 -15.17
C VAL A 184 1.82 22.93 -15.35
N MET A 185 1.14 22.34 -14.36
CA MET A 185 -0.23 21.85 -14.53
C MET A 185 -1.25 22.98 -14.70
N LEU A 186 -1.27 23.96 -13.80
CA LEU A 186 -2.24 25.04 -13.87
C LEU A 186 -2.13 25.87 -15.17
N PRO A 187 -0.93 26.25 -15.65
CA PRO A 187 -0.79 26.92 -16.94
C PRO A 187 -1.24 26.07 -18.14
N LEU A 188 -0.93 24.77 -18.17
CA LEU A 188 -1.35 23.87 -19.24
C LEU A 188 -2.86 23.64 -19.25
N LEU A 189 -3.48 23.52 -18.07
CA LEU A 189 -4.93 23.41 -17.95
C LEU A 189 -5.63 24.70 -18.41
N GLU A 190 -5.08 25.86 -18.04
CA GLU A 190 -5.62 27.15 -18.50
C GLU A 190 -5.54 27.32 -20.02
N ALA A 191 -4.50 26.82 -20.66
CA ALA A 191 -4.36 26.78 -22.12
C ALA A 191 -5.43 25.89 -22.80
N GLU A 192 -5.98 24.92 -22.08
CA GLU A 192 -7.09 24.04 -22.50
C GLU A 192 -8.46 24.53 -22.01
N ASP A 193 -8.59 25.83 -21.64
CA ASP A 193 -9.81 26.43 -21.08
C ASP A 193 -10.33 25.77 -19.79
N ILE A 194 -9.45 25.14 -19.02
CA ILE A 194 -9.72 24.57 -17.70
C ILE A 194 -9.04 25.45 -16.65
N ARG A 195 -9.80 26.30 -15.98
CA ARG A 195 -9.25 27.36 -15.15
C ARG A 195 -9.54 27.18 -13.67
N PHE A 196 -8.52 27.38 -12.84
CA PHE A 196 -8.63 27.49 -11.39
C PHE A 196 -8.55 28.95 -10.98
N LEU A 197 -9.70 29.56 -10.75
CA LEU A 197 -9.80 31.01 -10.49
C LEU A 197 -9.32 31.37 -9.08
N ARG A 198 -8.34 32.26 -9.00
CA ARG A 198 -7.92 32.90 -7.75
C ARG A 198 -8.95 33.95 -7.33
N ARG A 199 -9.05 34.24 -6.04
CA ARG A 199 -9.99 35.24 -5.50
C ARG A 199 -9.91 36.60 -6.22
N SER A 200 -8.72 37.07 -6.54
CA SER A 200 -8.49 38.33 -7.29
C SER A 200 -9.01 38.30 -8.74
N GLN A 201 -9.26 37.14 -9.30
CA GLN A 201 -9.73 36.95 -10.67
C GLN A 201 -11.27 36.84 -10.77
N TRP A 202 -11.97 36.72 -9.62
CA TRP A 202 -13.42 36.59 -9.62
C TRP A 202 -14.11 37.85 -10.16
N SER A 203 -14.98 37.68 -11.11
CA SER A 203 -15.86 38.77 -11.54
C SER A 203 -16.90 39.10 -10.48
N SER A 204 -17.58 40.24 -10.63
CA SER A 204 -18.65 40.63 -9.70
C SER A 204 -19.79 39.63 -9.66
N SER A 205 -20.16 39.04 -10.82
CA SER A 205 -21.22 38.03 -10.93
C SER A 205 -20.77 36.73 -10.24
N GLN A 206 -19.53 36.28 -10.51
CA GLN A 206 -18.95 35.08 -9.88
C GLN A 206 -18.87 35.24 -8.36
N ARG A 207 -18.41 36.41 -7.87
CA ARG A 207 -18.37 36.72 -6.44
C ARG A 207 -19.75 36.68 -5.79
N THR A 208 -20.77 37.23 -6.49
CA THR A 208 -22.16 37.18 -6.03
C THR A 208 -22.69 35.77 -5.96
N TRP A 209 -22.40 34.95 -6.96
CA TRP A 209 -22.78 33.53 -6.98
C TRP A 209 -22.09 32.74 -5.88
N LEU A 210 -20.77 32.93 -5.72
CA LEU A 210 -19.97 32.28 -4.69
C LEU A 210 -20.41 32.69 -3.28
N LYS A 211 -20.81 33.97 -3.08
CA LYS A 211 -21.38 34.41 -1.82
C LYS A 211 -22.68 33.68 -1.50
N LYS A 212 -23.57 33.59 -2.49
CA LYS A 212 -24.82 32.82 -2.34
C LYS A 212 -24.54 31.36 -2.03
N TYR A 213 -23.59 30.73 -2.75
CA TYR A 213 -23.16 29.36 -2.48
C TYR A 213 -22.64 29.20 -1.04
N PHE A 214 -21.82 30.15 -0.57
CA PHE A 214 -21.34 30.15 0.82
C PHE A 214 -22.50 30.22 1.80
N GLN A 215 -23.42 31.14 1.64
CA GLN A 215 -24.54 31.36 2.55
C GLN A 215 -25.54 30.18 2.60
N GLU A 216 -25.81 29.55 1.44
CA GLU A 216 -26.79 28.48 1.34
C GLU A 216 -26.20 27.08 1.62
N GLN A 217 -24.93 26.82 1.26
CA GLN A 217 -24.34 25.50 1.29
C GLN A 217 -23.24 25.32 2.35
N LEU A 218 -22.56 26.39 2.73
CA LEU A 218 -21.41 26.31 3.64
C LEU A 218 -21.73 26.87 5.03
N LEU A 219 -22.25 28.08 5.11
CA LEU A 219 -22.53 28.78 6.36
C LEU A 219 -23.35 27.94 7.37
N PRO A 220 -24.42 27.21 6.95
CA PRO A 220 -25.23 26.44 7.91
C PRO A 220 -24.52 25.25 8.56
N ILE A 221 -23.43 24.77 7.96
CA ILE A 221 -22.71 23.56 8.38
C ILE A 221 -21.31 23.84 8.94
N LEU A 222 -20.83 25.07 8.78
CA LEU A 222 -19.53 25.49 9.30
C LEU A 222 -19.68 25.95 10.77
N SER A 223 -18.92 25.33 11.66
CA SER A 223 -18.93 25.66 13.10
C SER A 223 -17.52 26.03 13.55
N PRO A 224 -17.19 27.33 13.64
CA PRO A 224 -15.91 27.76 14.18
C PRO A 224 -15.84 27.49 15.70
N ILE A 225 -14.66 27.13 16.18
CA ILE A 225 -14.37 26.90 17.60
C ILE A 225 -13.36 27.94 18.03
N GLY A 226 -13.78 28.89 18.88
CA GLY A 226 -12.87 29.85 19.53
C GLY A 226 -11.86 29.12 20.42
N LEU A 227 -10.61 29.47 20.34
CA LEU A 227 -9.57 28.92 21.21
C LEU A 227 -9.49 29.72 22.51
N ASP A 228 -9.66 29.03 23.60
CA ASP A 228 -9.57 29.57 24.98
C ASP A 228 -8.49 28.78 25.71
N PRO A 229 -7.53 29.43 26.38
CA PRO A 229 -6.47 28.73 27.14
C PRO A 229 -7.01 27.77 28.21
N ALA A 230 -8.24 27.95 28.67
CA ALA A 230 -8.89 27.06 29.64
C ALA A 230 -9.44 25.77 29.04
N HIS A 231 -9.51 25.62 27.72
CA HIS A 231 -10.04 24.47 27.05
C HIS A 231 -8.97 23.77 26.21
N PRO A 232 -9.05 22.42 26.08
CA PRO A 232 -8.11 21.68 25.24
C PRO A 232 -8.29 22.07 23.77
N PHE A 233 -7.19 22.03 23.02
CA PHE A 233 -7.22 22.22 21.56
C PHE A 233 -8.15 21.21 20.88
N PRO A 234 -8.98 21.62 19.89
CA PRO A 234 -9.92 20.73 19.22
C PRO A 234 -9.21 19.52 18.58
N ARG A 235 -9.82 18.35 18.69
CA ARG A 235 -9.30 17.15 18.03
C ARG A 235 -9.44 17.25 16.51
N ILE A 236 -8.30 17.32 15.84
CA ILE A 236 -8.22 17.41 14.38
C ILE A 236 -8.20 16.00 13.78
N LEU A 237 -9.12 15.74 12.84
CA LEU A 237 -9.21 14.48 12.12
C LEU A 237 -8.02 14.30 11.13
N ASN A 238 -7.55 13.06 11.00
CA ASN A 238 -6.51 12.73 10.04
C ASN A 238 -6.83 13.23 8.61
N LYS A 239 -5.92 13.97 8.00
CA LYS A 239 -6.00 14.55 6.64
C LYS A 239 -7.23 15.42 6.36
N SER A 240 -7.90 15.97 7.39
CA SER A 240 -8.98 16.93 7.21
C SER A 240 -8.43 18.31 6.84
N LEU A 241 -9.21 19.07 6.07
CA LEU A 241 -8.94 20.47 5.80
C LEU A 241 -9.41 21.30 7.00
N ASN A 242 -8.51 22.06 7.57
CA ASN A 242 -8.78 22.95 8.70
C ASN A 242 -8.21 24.32 8.44
N PHE A 243 -8.74 25.30 9.15
CA PHE A 243 -8.27 26.66 9.13
C PHE A 243 -8.01 27.13 10.55
N ILE A 244 -6.88 27.79 10.75
CA ILE A 244 -6.64 28.61 11.92
C ILE A 244 -6.92 30.06 11.54
N ILE A 245 -7.72 30.73 12.34
CA ILE A 245 -8.29 32.07 12.06
C ILE A 245 -7.78 33.01 13.10
N SER A 246 -7.08 34.06 12.68
CA SER A 246 -6.67 35.17 13.56
C SER A 246 -7.83 36.14 13.70
N LEU A 247 -8.17 36.46 14.93
CA LEU A 247 -9.28 37.33 15.30
C LEU A 247 -8.81 38.57 16.03
N ALA A 248 -9.67 39.60 16.11
CA ALA A 248 -9.48 40.75 16.99
C ALA A 248 -10.82 41.25 17.50
N GLY A 249 -10.90 41.45 18.80
CA GLY A 249 -12.09 41.95 19.46
C GLY A 249 -12.47 41.12 20.67
N LYS A 250 -13.71 41.32 21.13
CA LYS A 250 -14.26 40.61 22.27
C LYS A 250 -15.37 39.65 21.82
N ASP A 251 -15.43 38.50 22.45
CA ASP A 251 -16.53 37.56 22.27
C ASP A 251 -17.85 38.12 22.86
N ALA A 252 -18.95 37.41 22.70
CA ALA A 252 -20.26 37.80 23.21
C ALA A 252 -20.32 37.93 24.74
N PHE A 253 -19.30 37.43 25.45
CA PHE A 253 -19.16 37.50 26.91
C PHE A 253 -18.16 38.57 27.37
N GLY A 254 -17.61 39.38 26.43
CA GLY A 254 -16.69 40.47 26.72
C GLY A 254 -15.21 40.05 26.90
N ARG A 255 -14.84 38.79 26.60
CA ARG A 255 -13.47 38.27 26.69
C ARG A 255 -12.72 38.51 25.39
N GLU A 256 -11.44 38.84 25.48
CA GLU A 256 -10.58 38.92 24.27
C GLU A 256 -10.50 37.57 23.61
N ILE A 257 -10.60 37.56 22.26
CA ILE A 257 -10.46 36.36 21.43
C ILE A 257 -9.43 36.63 20.34
N ASP A 258 -8.41 35.75 20.24
CA ASP A 258 -7.30 35.92 19.32
C ASP A 258 -7.32 34.90 18.19
N LEU A 259 -7.71 33.65 18.47
CA LEU A 259 -7.66 32.53 17.53
C LEU A 259 -8.95 31.71 17.54
N ALA A 260 -9.29 31.17 16.41
CA ALA A 260 -10.32 30.13 16.26
C ALA A 260 -9.88 29.05 15.27
N ILE A 261 -10.44 27.86 15.41
CA ILE A 261 -10.29 26.75 14.46
C ILE A 261 -11.61 26.55 13.72
N LEU A 262 -11.50 26.37 12.40
CA LEU A 262 -12.62 25.97 11.56
C LEU A 262 -12.28 24.67 10.81
N GLN A 263 -13.04 23.61 11.06
CA GLN A 263 -12.91 22.34 10.34
C GLN A 263 -13.86 22.31 9.15
N ALA A 264 -13.33 22.13 7.94
CA ALA A 264 -14.17 21.93 6.77
C ALA A 264 -14.75 20.51 6.76
N PRO A 265 -16.08 20.33 6.73
CA PRO A 265 -16.71 19.01 6.67
C PRO A 265 -16.19 18.16 5.51
N ARG A 266 -15.98 16.86 5.77
CA ARG A 266 -15.48 15.91 4.74
C ARG A 266 -16.46 15.65 3.61
N SER A 267 -17.74 15.85 3.85
CA SER A 267 -18.83 15.71 2.87
C SER A 267 -18.81 16.78 1.77
N LEU A 268 -18.13 17.90 2.01
CA LEU A 268 -18.04 18.98 1.03
C LEU A 268 -17.01 18.65 -0.06
N PRO A 269 -17.31 18.96 -1.34
CA PRO A 269 -16.33 18.91 -2.42
C PRO A 269 -15.21 19.92 -2.13
N ARG A 270 -13.99 19.61 -2.54
CA ARG A 270 -12.83 20.51 -2.37
C ARG A 270 -12.69 21.49 -3.51
N ILE A 271 -13.31 21.18 -4.63
CA ILE A 271 -13.29 21.96 -5.87
C ILE A 271 -14.73 22.21 -6.29
N ILE A 272 -15.05 23.47 -6.50
CA ILE A 272 -16.39 23.91 -6.91
C ILE A 272 -16.32 24.34 -8.37
N GLN A 273 -17.07 23.68 -9.23
CA GLN A 273 -17.24 24.08 -10.62
C GLN A 273 -18.28 25.19 -10.71
N LEU A 274 -17.93 26.29 -11.36
CA LEU A 274 -18.89 27.38 -11.62
C LEU A 274 -19.91 26.97 -12.67
N PRO A 275 -21.18 27.40 -12.54
CA PRO A 275 -22.20 27.18 -13.58
C PRO A 275 -21.79 27.83 -14.92
N LYS A 276 -22.19 27.24 -16.05
CA LYS A 276 -21.84 27.73 -17.39
C LYS A 276 -22.12 29.22 -17.59
N ARG A 277 -23.20 29.76 -17.02
CA ARG A 277 -23.57 31.19 -17.07
C ARG A 277 -22.59 32.12 -16.37
N GLU A 278 -21.78 31.59 -15.47
CA GLU A 278 -20.80 32.32 -14.68
C GLU A 278 -19.35 32.12 -15.18
N THR A 279 -19.15 31.29 -16.22
CA THR A 279 -17.85 31.10 -16.86
C THR A 279 -17.55 32.21 -17.84
N ARG A 280 -16.29 32.65 -17.98
CA ARG A 280 -15.91 33.79 -18.85
C ARG A 280 -15.87 33.44 -20.33
N SER A 281 -15.31 32.33 -20.70
CA SER A 281 -15.11 31.90 -22.08
C SER A 281 -15.00 30.40 -22.28
N GLY A 282 -14.86 29.63 -21.19
CA GLY A 282 -14.68 28.17 -21.22
C GLY A 282 -15.83 27.45 -20.54
N GLU A 283 -15.81 26.12 -20.65
CA GLU A 283 -16.81 25.29 -19.99
C GLU A 283 -16.41 24.95 -18.53
N TYR A 284 -15.13 25.16 -18.16
CA TYR A 284 -14.54 24.59 -16.95
C TYR A 284 -13.80 25.62 -16.10
N ASP A 285 -14.56 26.44 -15.39
CA ASP A 285 -14.03 27.32 -14.34
C ASP A 285 -14.24 26.67 -12.97
N PHE A 286 -13.16 26.57 -12.21
CA PHE A 286 -13.13 25.95 -10.88
C PHE A 286 -12.66 26.93 -9.82
N VAL A 287 -13.16 26.76 -8.59
CA VAL A 287 -12.73 27.50 -7.40
C VAL A 287 -12.47 26.52 -6.28
N PHE A 288 -11.38 26.69 -5.55
CA PHE A 288 -11.12 25.90 -4.36
C PHE A 288 -12.09 26.28 -3.24
N LEU A 289 -12.64 25.28 -2.54
CA LEU A 289 -13.47 25.49 -1.34
C LEU A 289 -12.77 26.40 -0.32
N SER A 290 -11.46 26.21 -0.14
CA SER A 290 -10.65 27.03 0.75
C SER A 290 -10.67 28.52 0.37
N SER A 291 -10.70 28.84 -0.92
CA SER A 291 -10.78 30.22 -1.39
C SER A 291 -12.15 30.86 -1.09
N ILE A 292 -13.23 30.08 -1.17
CA ILE A 292 -14.60 30.53 -0.85
C ILE A 292 -14.68 30.79 0.67
N ILE A 293 -14.23 29.86 1.48
CA ILE A 293 -14.22 30.01 2.94
C ILE A 293 -13.39 31.25 3.33
N HIS A 294 -12.19 31.39 2.77
CA HIS A 294 -11.31 32.52 3.05
C HIS A 294 -11.97 33.88 2.76
N GLU A 295 -12.73 33.98 1.67
CA GLU A 295 -13.37 35.23 1.25
C GLU A 295 -14.53 35.61 2.16
N PHE A 296 -15.33 34.63 2.61
CA PHE A 296 -16.60 34.90 3.29
C PHE A 296 -16.62 34.48 4.76
N VAL A 297 -15.51 33.99 5.31
CA VAL A 297 -15.42 33.50 6.69
C VAL A 297 -15.84 34.54 7.74
N GLY A 298 -15.70 35.85 7.42
CA GLY A 298 -16.15 36.94 8.29
C GLY A 298 -17.66 36.90 8.64
N GLU A 299 -18.48 36.26 7.80
CA GLU A 299 -19.91 36.07 8.07
C GLU A 299 -20.18 35.05 9.22
N LEU A 300 -19.18 34.27 9.63
CA LEU A 300 -19.25 33.38 10.79
C LEU A 300 -18.98 34.11 12.12
N PHE A 301 -18.36 35.29 12.08
CA PHE A 301 -17.84 35.99 13.28
C PHE A 301 -18.51 37.34 13.46
N HIS A 302 -19.78 37.37 13.88
CA HIS A 302 -20.52 38.60 14.11
C HIS A 302 -19.93 39.37 15.29
N GLY A 303 -19.56 40.64 15.06
CA GLY A 303 -19.00 41.51 16.10
C GLY A 303 -17.51 41.31 16.41
N VAL A 304 -16.86 40.34 15.79
CA VAL A 304 -15.41 40.10 15.90
C VAL A 304 -14.78 40.31 14.53
N LYS A 305 -13.63 40.96 14.46
CA LYS A 305 -12.90 41.19 13.21
C LYS A 305 -12.00 39.99 12.90
N VAL A 306 -12.20 39.35 11.75
CA VAL A 306 -11.26 38.38 11.19
C VAL A 306 -10.08 39.16 10.63
N LYS A 307 -8.85 38.88 11.11
CA LYS A 307 -7.59 39.46 10.61
C LYS A 307 -7.09 38.68 9.41
N ASP A 308 -6.97 37.39 9.57
CA ASP A 308 -6.50 36.48 8.51
C ASP A 308 -6.91 35.03 8.80
N LEU A 309 -6.68 34.14 7.81
CA LEU A 309 -7.06 32.73 7.86
C LEU A 309 -6.02 31.89 7.10
N TYR A 310 -5.53 30.84 7.76
CA TYR A 310 -4.52 29.94 7.19
C TYR A 310 -4.99 28.50 7.21
N GLN A 311 -4.91 27.84 6.07
CA GLN A 311 -5.28 26.43 5.97
C GLN A 311 -4.16 25.53 6.49
N PHE A 312 -4.54 24.43 7.14
CA PHE A 312 -3.62 23.40 7.58
C PHE A 312 -4.28 22.02 7.57
N ARG A 313 -3.46 20.97 7.54
CA ARG A 313 -3.87 19.59 7.80
C ARG A 313 -2.82 18.82 8.58
N VAL A 314 -3.25 17.83 9.35
CA VAL A 314 -2.38 16.93 10.10
C VAL A 314 -2.50 15.54 9.50
N THR A 315 -1.36 14.88 9.26
CA THR A 315 -1.31 13.46 8.94
C THR A 315 -1.00 12.69 10.22
N ARG A 316 -1.80 11.65 10.48
CA ARG A 316 -1.72 10.84 11.71
C ARG A 316 -1.34 9.42 11.42
N ASN A 317 -0.77 8.73 12.40
CA ASN A 317 -0.55 7.30 12.33
C ASN A 317 -1.88 6.57 12.13
N SER A 318 -1.93 5.74 11.10
CA SER A 318 -3.12 4.94 10.75
C SER A 318 -2.97 3.46 11.08
N GLU A 319 -1.91 3.03 11.75
CA GLU A 319 -1.78 1.66 12.20
C GLU A 319 -2.71 1.38 13.38
N MET A 320 -3.46 0.29 13.27
CA MET A 320 -4.29 -0.20 14.37
C MET A 320 -3.48 -1.21 15.19
N TYR A 321 -3.42 -0.99 16.49
CA TYR A 321 -2.76 -1.87 17.44
C TYR A 321 -3.82 -2.73 18.13
N LEU A 322 -4.05 -3.92 17.56
CA LEU A 322 -4.90 -4.93 18.14
C LEU A 322 -4.02 -5.97 18.86
N ASP A 323 -4.28 -6.23 20.11
CA ASP A 323 -3.68 -7.38 20.80
C ASP A 323 -4.47 -8.64 20.43
N GLU A 324 -4.03 -9.31 19.37
CA GLU A 324 -4.71 -10.46 18.80
C GLU A 324 -4.81 -11.66 19.75
N GLU A 325 -3.95 -11.71 20.77
CA GLU A 325 -3.94 -12.79 21.77
C GLU A 325 -5.00 -12.58 22.87
N GLU A 326 -5.48 -11.34 23.06
CA GLU A 326 -6.51 -10.98 24.06
C GLU A 326 -7.90 -10.81 23.46
N ILE A 327 -8.07 -11.02 22.15
CA ILE A 327 -9.31 -10.75 21.44
C ILE A 327 -10.15 -12.03 21.38
N ASP A 328 -11.29 -12.05 22.09
CA ASP A 328 -12.30 -13.10 21.98
C ASP A 328 -13.09 -13.01 20.65
N ASP A 329 -13.27 -11.81 20.12
CA ASP A 329 -13.96 -11.53 18.87
C ASP A 329 -13.22 -10.46 18.04
N LEU A 330 -12.50 -10.90 17.01
CA LEU A 330 -11.70 -10.05 16.13
C LEU A 330 -12.56 -9.00 15.39
N LEU A 331 -13.79 -9.33 15.02
CA LEU A 331 -14.69 -8.45 14.31
C LEU A 331 -15.09 -7.26 15.19
N ARG A 332 -15.55 -7.53 16.42
CA ARG A 332 -15.93 -6.48 17.38
C ARG A 332 -14.74 -5.61 17.81
N ALA A 333 -13.57 -6.22 17.99
CA ALA A 333 -12.35 -5.48 18.34
C ALA A 333 -11.93 -4.52 17.20
N LEU A 334 -12.03 -4.96 15.94
CA LEU A 334 -11.78 -4.11 14.79
C LEU A 334 -12.78 -2.96 14.68
N GLU A 335 -14.08 -3.22 14.88
CA GLU A 335 -15.11 -2.17 14.86
C GLU A 335 -14.85 -1.09 15.90
N GLY A 336 -14.42 -1.45 17.10
CA GLY A 336 -14.05 -0.53 18.17
C GLY A 336 -12.86 0.36 17.79
N GLU A 337 -11.83 -0.21 17.17
CA GLU A 337 -10.61 0.50 16.81
C GLU A 337 -10.71 1.33 15.52
N LEU A 338 -11.67 1.06 14.63
CA LEU A 338 -11.85 1.82 13.38
C LEU A 338 -12.12 3.32 13.62
N SER A 339 -12.74 3.69 14.71
CA SER A 339 -13.00 5.08 15.08
C SER A 339 -11.74 5.77 15.62
N SER A 340 -10.92 5.06 16.39
CA SER A 340 -9.70 5.59 17.01
C SER A 340 -8.62 5.93 15.99
N ARG A 341 -8.59 5.22 14.85
CA ARG A 341 -7.66 5.45 13.74
C ARG A 341 -7.64 6.87 13.20
N ASN A 342 -8.76 7.58 13.25
CA ASN A 342 -8.82 8.98 12.83
C ASN A 342 -8.06 9.93 13.76
N TYR A 343 -7.65 9.44 14.93
CA TYR A 343 -7.04 10.20 16.02
C TYR A 343 -5.74 9.55 16.53
N GLY A 344 -5.04 8.81 15.69
CA GLY A 344 -3.70 8.29 15.99
C GLY A 344 -2.68 9.41 16.23
N ASP A 345 -1.47 9.05 16.65
CA ASP A 345 -0.40 10.01 16.93
C ASP A 345 -0.07 10.87 15.70
N GLU A 346 0.28 12.12 15.92
CA GLU A 346 0.62 13.08 14.88
C GLU A 346 1.97 12.72 14.23
N VAL A 347 2.01 12.73 12.90
CA VAL A 347 3.20 12.36 12.12
C VAL A 347 3.81 13.58 11.44
N ARG A 348 2.99 14.39 10.76
CA ARG A 348 3.40 15.65 10.12
C ARG A 348 2.24 16.63 10.05
N ILE A 349 2.60 17.91 9.85
CA ILE A 349 1.65 18.99 9.58
C ILE A 349 2.00 19.67 8.25
N GLU A 350 0.99 19.99 7.44
CA GLU A 350 1.09 20.85 6.27
C GLU A 350 0.33 22.14 6.52
N VAL A 351 0.95 23.26 6.22
CA VAL A 351 0.37 24.60 6.39
C VAL A 351 0.52 25.42 5.12
N ALA A 352 -0.37 26.38 4.90
CA ALA A 352 -0.22 27.36 3.83
C ALA A 352 1.15 28.08 3.93
N GLU A 353 1.80 28.31 2.79
CA GLU A 353 3.13 28.94 2.73
C GLU A 353 3.18 30.32 3.41
N ASN A 354 2.08 31.08 3.32
CA ASN A 354 1.95 32.41 3.91
C ASN A 354 1.54 32.41 5.40
N CYS A 355 1.49 31.24 6.05
CA CYS A 355 1.18 31.16 7.49
C CYS A 355 2.33 31.76 8.31
N PRO A 356 2.08 32.73 9.21
CA PRO A 356 3.09 33.35 10.05
C PRO A 356 3.77 32.36 11.00
N ASP A 357 5.02 32.64 11.36
CA ASP A 357 5.81 31.73 12.17
C ASP A 357 5.28 31.59 13.60
N ASP A 358 4.70 32.62 14.20
CA ASP A 358 4.05 32.57 15.52
C ASP A 358 2.85 31.60 15.54
N ILE A 359 2.05 31.58 14.48
CA ILE A 359 0.93 30.65 14.34
C ILE A 359 1.45 29.24 14.08
N ILE A 360 2.52 29.10 13.30
CA ILE A 360 3.16 27.81 13.05
C ILE A 360 3.72 27.22 14.35
N GLU A 361 4.44 28.01 15.15
CA GLU A 361 4.99 27.58 16.44
C GLU A 361 3.86 27.16 17.38
N TYR A 362 2.77 27.94 17.42
CA TYR A 362 1.58 27.57 18.18
C TYR A 362 1.02 26.19 17.74
N LEU A 363 0.82 25.98 16.44
CA LEU A 363 0.32 24.69 15.92
C LEU A 363 1.28 23.54 16.22
N LEU A 364 2.59 23.72 16.00
CA LEU A 364 3.60 22.70 16.33
C LEU A 364 3.56 22.33 17.80
N GLY A 365 3.42 23.32 18.69
CA GLY A 365 3.28 23.09 20.13
C GLY A 365 2.02 22.30 20.48
N GLN A 366 0.87 22.61 19.85
CA GLN A 366 -0.40 21.91 20.09
C GLN A 366 -0.36 20.44 19.65
N PHE A 367 0.39 20.13 18.58
CA PHE A 367 0.52 18.78 18.04
C PHE A 367 1.76 18.01 18.51
N GLY A 368 2.64 18.65 19.31
CA GLY A 368 3.89 18.03 19.74
C GLY A 368 4.83 17.68 18.58
N LEU A 369 4.80 18.46 17.51
CA LEU A 369 5.61 18.26 16.31
C LEU A 369 6.82 19.20 16.29
N THR A 370 7.89 18.75 15.62
CA THR A 370 9.11 19.54 15.40
C THR A 370 9.10 20.19 14.01
N GLN A 371 10.04 21.12 13.78
CA GLN A 371 10.17 21.82 12.49
C GLN A 371 10.45 20.88 11.31
N GLU A 372 11.13 19.74 11.52
CA GLU A 372 11.38 18.74 10.50
C GLU A 372 10.11 18.07 10.00
N ARG A 373 9.03 18.11 10.79
CA ARG A 373 7.71 17.55 10.45
C ARG A 373 6.72 18.58 9.90
N LEU A 374 7.17 19.83 9.71
CA LEU A 374 6.42 20.92 9.11
C LEU A 374 6.63 20.98 7.60
N TYR A 375 5.56 21.09 6.83
CA TYR A 375 5.57 21.28 5.37
C TYR A 375 4.80 22.56 5.03
N LYS A 376 5.51 23.61 4.63
CA LYS A 376 4.91 24.83 4.07
C LYS A 376 4.59 24.60 2.59
N VAL A 377 3.34 24.82 2.18
CA VAL A 377 2.87 24.46 0.83
C VAL A 377 2.20 25.63 0.12
N ASN A 378 2.60 25.86 -1.13
CA ASN A 378 2.05 26.92 -1.98
C ASN A 378 0.87 26.39 -2.83
N GLY A 379 -0.29 26.21 -2.16
CA GLY A 379 -1.49 25.67 -2.79
C GLY A 379 -2.42 25.02 -1.77
N PRO A 380 -3.35 24.15 -2.22
CA PRO A 380 -4.25 23.46 -1.32
C PRO A 380 -3.49 22.45 -0.44
N VAL A 381 -3.67 22.48 0.87
CA VAL A 381 -2.99 21.55 1.81
C VAL A 381 -3.39 20.08 1.64
N ASN A 382 -4.28 19.75 0.76
CA ASN A 382 -4.63 18.38 0.39
C ASN A 382 -4.65 18.27 -1.13
N LEU A 383 -3.48 18.36 -1.74
CA LEU A 383 -3.31 18.39 -3.19
C LEU A 383 -3.93 17.17 -3.90
N SER A 384 -3.95 15.98 -3.27
CA SER A 384 -4.55 14.78 -3.83
C SER A 384 -6.04 14.95 -4.19
N ARG A 385 -6.74 15.92 -3.55
CA ARG A 385 -8.14 16.22 -3.82
C ARG A 385 -8.37 16.94 -5.15
N VAL A 386 -7.34 17.48 -5.77
CA VAL A 386 -7.43 18.06 -7.11
C VAL A 386 -7.84 17.01 -8.15
N ARG A 387 -7.67 15.73 -7.84
CA ARG A 387 -8.17 14.62 -8.66
C ARG A 387 -9.68 14.68 -8.93
N GLU A 388 -10.48 15.32 -8.08
CA GLU A 388 -11.92 15.49 -8.28
C GLU A 388 -12.24 16.14 -9.65
N VAL A 389 -11.34 16.97 -10.15
CA VAL A 389 -11.46 17.63 -11.46
C VAL A 389 -11.45 16.65 -12.63
N TYR A 390 -10.72 15.54 -12.52
CA TYR A 390 -10.64 14.50 -13.54
C TYR A 390 -12.03 13.96 -13.94
N ASP A 391 -12.90 13.76 -12.94
CA ASP A 391 -14.25 13.22 -13.14
C ASP A 391 -15.25 14.30 -13.58
N LEU A 392 -14.98 15.59 -13.28
CA LEU A 392 -15.85 16.72 -13.62
C LEU A 392 -15.67 17.21 -15.07
N ILE A 393 -14.55 16.87 -15.72
CA ILE A 393 -14.21 17.34 -17.05
C ILE A 393 -14.53 16.27 -18.09
N ASP A 394 -15.39 16.60 -19.05
CA ASP A 394 -15.70 15.75 -20.21
C ASP A 394 -14.83 16.16 -21.42
N ARG A 395 -13.53 15.80 -21.37
CA ARG A 395 -12.52 16.02 -22.40
C ARG A 395 -11.76 14.71 -22.63
N PRO A 396 -12.31 13.79 -23.45
CA PRO A 396 -11.68 12.49 -23.74
C PRO A 396 -10.28 12.61 -24.38
N ASP A 397 -10.05 13.69 -25.13
CA ASP A 397 -8.77 14.01 -25.76
C ASP A 397 -7.64 14.30 -24.77
N LEU A 398 -7.97 14.71 -23.52
CA LEU A 398 -7.01 14.95 -22.43
C LEU A 398 -6.85 13.75 -21.50
N LYS A 399 -7.47 12.62 -21.80
CA LYS A 399 -7.43 11.37 -21.03
C LYS A 399 -6.87 10.23 -21.89
N TYR A 400 -6.47 9.13 -21.26
CA TYR A 400 -6.12 7.93 -22.00
C TYR A 400 -7.31 7.44 -22.83
N VAL A 401 -7.04 7.05 -24.08
CA VAL A 401 -8.05 6.45 -24.95
C VAL A 401 -8.65 5.23 -24.26
N PRO A 402 -9.97 5.16 -24.07
CA PRO A 402 -10.63 3.98 -23.51
C PRO A 402 -10.33 2.74 -24.37
N PHE A 403 -10.22 1.59 -23.74
CA PHE A 403 -10.09 0.31 -24.43
C PHE A 403 -11.09 -0.70 -23.90
N THR A 404 -11.40 -1.69 -24.70
CA THR A 404 -12.23 -2.82 -24.28
C THR A 404 -11.34 -4.05 -24.08
N ALA A 405 -11.30 -4.54 -22.85
CA ALA A 405 -10.56 -5.76 -22.55
C ALA A 405 -11.19 -6.94 -23.28
N THR A 406 -10.37 -7.72 -24.00
CA THR A 406 -10.83 -8.89 -24.75
C THR A 406 -11.07 -10.09 -23.84
N SER A 407 -11.88 -11.03 -24.31
CA SER A 407 -11.96 -12.36 -23.71
C SER A 407 -11.09 -13.32 -24.52
N PRO A 408 -10.28 -14.16 -23.87
CA PRO A 408 -9.51 -15.17 -24.61
C PRO A 408 -10.39 -16.01 -25.51
N SER A 409 -9.85 -16.44 -26.65
CA SER A 409 -10.57 -17.29 -27.60
C SER A 409 -11.13 -18.54 -26.92
N GLY A 410 -12.44 -18.74 -27.03
CA GLY A 410 -13.16 -19.85 -26.39
C GLY A 410 -13.83 -19.50 -25.05
N LEU A 411 -13.84 -18.22 -24.62
CA LEU A 411 -14.55 -17.73 -23.44
C LEU A 411 -15.60 -16.63 -23.78
N GLY A 412 -16.13 -16.62 -24.99
CA GLY A 412 -17.22 -15.72 -25.41
C GLY A 412 -18.58 -16.18 -24.89
N GLY A 413 -19.62 -15.28 -24.92
CA GLY A 413 -20.93 -15.53 -24.34
C GLY A 413 -21.57 -16.86 -24.75
N GLY A 414 -22.17 -17.56 -23.78
CA GLY A 414 -22.85 -18.84 -23.95
C GLY A 414 -21.99 -20.10 -23.81
N TRP A 415 -20.71 -19.98 -23.48
CA TRP A 415 -19.80 -21.12 -23.34
C TRP A 415 -19.89 -21.77 -21.96
N ASN A 416 -19.79 -23.12 -21.92
CA ASN A 416 -19.59 -23.85 -20.67
C ASN A 416 -18.11 -23.73 -20.27
N ILE A 417 -17.85 -22.95 -19.24
CA ILE A 417 -16.48 -22.66 -18.79
C ILE A 417 -15.78 -23.91 -18.24
N PHE A 418 -16.52 -24.83 -17.61
CA PHE A 418 -15.99 -26.09 -17.09
C PHE A 418 -15.46 -26.98 -18.22
N GLU A 419 -16.22 -27.10 -19.30
CA GLU A 419 -15.78 -27.91 -20.48
C GLU A 419 -14.58 -27.27 -21.17
N THR A 420 -14.46 -25.96 -21.16
CA THR A 420 -13.30 -25.25 -21.73
C THR A 420 -12.06 -25.48 -20.90
N ILE A 421 -12.15 -25.28 -19.56
CA ILE A 421 -11.04 -25.47 -18.62
C ILE A 421 -10.61 -26.94 -18.54
N LYS A 422 -11.54 -27.87 -18.72
CA LYS A 422 -11.28 -29.31 -18.76
C LYS A 422 -10.38 -29.71 -19.93
N LYS A 423 -10.51 -29.03 -21.07
CA LYS A 423 -9.70 -29.28 -22.26
C LYS A 423 -8.30 -28.64 -22.19
N ARG A 424 -8.18 -27.49 -21.57
CA ARG A 424 -6.92 -26.76 -21.44
C ARG A 424 -7.00 -25.74 -20.31
N ASP A 425 -5.90 -25.51 -19.67
CA ASP A 425 -5.76 -24.35 -18.77
C ASP A 425 -5.85 -23.03 -19.54
N ILE A 426 -6.24 -21.94 -18.85
CA ILE A 426 -6.36 -20.62 -19.43
C ILE A 426 -5.60 -19.64 -18.53
N LEU A 427 -4.67 -18.91 -19.12
CA LEU A 427 -3.95 -17.83 -18.45
C LEU A 427 -4.53 -16.50 -18.92
N LEU A 428 -5.14 -15.76 -18.01
CA LEU A 428 -5.65 -14.40 -18.21
C LEU A 428 -4.56 -13.39 -17.86
N HIS A 429 -4.45 -12.32 -18.63
CA HIS A 429 -3.56 -11.18 -18.35
C HIS A 429 -4.35 -9.88 -18.26
N HIS A 430 -4.75 -9.50 -17.05
CA HIS A 430 -5.42 -8.23 -16.80
C HIS A 430 -4.41 -7.07 -16.88
N PRO A 431 -4.85 -5.86 -17.24
CA PRO A 431 -6.18 -5.42 -17.63
C PRO A 431 -6.52 -5.66 -19.11
N TYR A 432 -5.57 -6.16 -19.90
CA TYR A 432 -5.69 -6.35 -21.34
C TYR A 432 -6.78 -7.35 -21.69
N GLU A 433 -6.86 -8.43 -20.90
CA GLU A 433 -7.94 -9.40 -20.98
C GLU A 433 -8.92 -9.24 -19.84
N SER A 434 -10.19 -9.50 -20.13
CA SER A 434 -11.32 -9.28 -19.24
C SER A 434 -11.25 -10.15 -17.98
N PHE A 435 -11.68 -9.59 -16.85
CA PHE A 435 -11.91 -10.34 -15.62
C PHE A 435 -13.26 -11.10 -15.62
N ALA A 436 -14.12 -10.86 -16.62
CA ALA A 436 -15.43 -11.48 -16.73
C ALA A 436 -15.41 -13.01 -16.66
N PRO A 437 -14.43 -13.74 -17.27
CA PRO A 437 -14.36 -15.20 -17.15
C PRO A 437 -14.27 -15.72 -15.73
N VAL A 438 -13.62 -14.99 -14.82
CA VAL A 438 -13.52 -15.37 -13.40
C VAL A 438 -14.89 -15.23 -12.70
N ILE A 439 -15.61 -14.16 -13.01
CA ILE A 439 -16.98 -13.94 -12.49
C ILE A 439 -17.92 -15.01 -13.06
N GLU A 440 -17.81 -15.29 -14.34
CA GLU A 440 -18.65 -16.27 -15.04
C GLU A 440 -18.43 -17.69 -14.51
N LEU A 441 -17.18 -18.06 -14.16
CA LEU A 441 -16.88 -19.34 -13.54
C LEU A 441 -17.67 -19.52 -12.22
N ILE A 442 -17.70 -18.50 -11.38
CA ILE A 442 -18.44 -18.57 -10.10
C ILE A 442 -19.94 -18.58 -10.36
N ARG A 443 -20.42 -17.80 -11.34
CA ARG A 443 -21.84 -17.75 -11.70
C ARG A 443 -22.32 -19.12 -12.22
N GLN A 444 -21.59 -19.72 -13.18
CA GLN A 444 -21.92 -21.05 -13.68
C GLN A 444 -21.82 -22.12 -12.59
N ALA A 445 -20.85 -22.00 -11.66
CA ALA A 445 -20.77 -22.89 -10.52
C ALA A 445 -21.99 -22.81 -9.60
N GLY A 446 -22.58 -21.62 -9.42
CA GLY A 446 -23.82 -21.45 -8.65
C GLY A 446 -25.04 -22.08 -9.31
N ASP A 447 -25.10 -22.01 -10.65
CA ASP A 447 -26.23 -22.49 -11.44
C ASP A 447 -26.14 -23.99 -11.80
N ASP A 448 -24.93 -24.59 -11.77
CA ASP A 448 -24.68 -25.99 -12.18
C ASP A 448 -25.11 -26.97 -11.05
N PRO A 449 -26.06 -27.89 -11.27
CA PRO A 449 -26.50 -28.84 -10.27
C PRO A 449 -25.41 -29.83 -9.82
N ASP A 450 -24.41 -30.09 -10.67
CA ASP A 450 -23.30 -30.98 -10.35
C ASP A 450 -22.23 -30.33 -9.46
N VAL A 451 -22.22 -29.01 -9.31
CA VAL A 451 -21.32 -28.32 -8.37
C VAL A 451 -21.79 -28.56 -6.94
N VAL A 452 -20.90 -29.09 -6.12
CA VAL A 452 -21.14 -29.42 -4.72
C VAL A 452 -20.67 -28.33 -3.78
N ALA A 453 -19.47 -27.79 -4.01
CA ALA A 453 -18.88 -26.80 -3.12
C ALA A 453 -18.06 -25.75 -3.87
N ILE A 454 -18.03 -24.54 -3.30
CA ILE A 454 -17.22 -23.41 -3.75
C ILE A 454 -16.42 -22.88 -2.56
N LYS A 455 -15.11 -22.73 -2.69
CA LYS A 455 -14.24 -22.14 -1.66
C LYS A 455 -13.44 -21.00 -2.25
N GLN A 456 -13.42 -19.83 -1.57
CA GLN A 456 -12.75 -18.64 -2.09
C GLN A 456 -12.09 -17.82 -0.98
N THR A 457 -10.93 -17.23 -1.31
CA THR A 457 -10.30 -16.19 -0.47
C THR A 457 -10.72 -14.81 -0.95
N LEU A 458 -11.06 -13.91 -0.03
CA LEU A 458 -11.38 -12.51 -0.34
C LEU A 458 -10.53 -11.58 0.52
N TYR A 459 -9.84 -10.64 -0.14
CA TYR A 459 -8.96 -9.66 0.51
C TYR A 459 -9.47 -8.23 0.34
N ARG A 460 -9.75 -7.84 -0.91
CA ARG A 460 -10.34 -6.54 -1.31
C ARG A 460 -11.31 -6.82 -2.46
N THR A 461 -12.60 -6.70 -2.23
CA THR A 461 -13.63 -7.02 -3.24
C THR A 461 -14.51 -5.84 -3.61
N GLY A 462 -14.63 -4.86 -2.71
CA GLY A 462 -15.60 -3.77 -2.80
C GLY A 462 -17.02 -4.19 -2.41
N ALA A 463 -17.80 -3.27 -1.86
CA ALA A 463 -19.11 -3.52 -1.28
C ALA A 463 -20.14 -4.13 -2.25
N ASN A 464 -20.12 -3.74 -3.54
CA ASN A 464 -21.04 -4.21 -4.59
C ASN A 464 -20.31 -5.03 -5.66
N SER A 465 -19.61 -6.09 -5.24
CA SER A 465 -18.84 -6.94 -6.16
C SER A 465 -19.73 -8.01 -6.80
N PRO A 466 -19.72 -8.16 -8.15
CA PRO A 466 -20.43 -9.24 -8.83
C PRO A 466 -19.94 -10.63 -8.42
N ILE A 467 -18.72 -10.76 -7.90
CA ILE A 467 -18.23 -12.01 -7.29
C ILE A 467 -19.01 -12.34 -6.03
N VAL A 468 -19.20 -11.36 -5.16
CA VAL A 468 -20.00 -11.52 -3.92
C VAL A 468 -21.42 -11.93 -4.26
N GLU A 469 -22.05 -11.25 -5.23
CA GLU A 469 -23.40 -11.62 -5.70
C GLU A 469 -23.49 -13.05 -6.21
N ALA A 470 -22.47 -13.50 -6.97
CA ALA A 470 -22.41 -14.87 -7.48
C ALA A 470 -22.26 -15.90 -6.35
N LEU A 471 -21.45 -15.62 -5.33
CA LEU A 471 -21.30 -16.48 -4.15
C LEU A 471 -22.59 -16.55 -3.31
N LEU A 472 -23.27 -15.41 -3.11
CA LEU A 472 -24.57 -15.33 -2.41
C LEU A 472 -25.64 -16.15 -3.14
N ARG A 473 -25.69 -16.06 -4.49
CA ARG A 473 -26.61 -16.87 -5.31
C ARG A 473 -26.31 -18.37 -5.19
N ALA A 474 -25.02 -18.74 -5.22
CA ALA A 474 -24.61 -20.14 -5.06
C ALA A 474 -25.04 -20.72 -3.71
N ALA A 475 -24.85 -19.98 -2.61
CA ALA A 475 -25.29 -20.39 -1.28
C ALA A 475 -26.81 -20.56 -1.22
N LYS A 476 -27.59 -19.59 -1.74
CA LYS A 476 -29.05 -19.66 -1.85
C LYS A 476 -29.53 -20.83 -2.73
N ALA A 477 -28.73 -21.26 -3.71
CA ALA A 477 -29.01 -22.42 -4.54
C ALA A 477 -28.63 -23.75 -3.86
N GLY A 478 -28.26 -23.74 -2.56
CA GLY A 478 -27.94 -24.91 -1.76
C GLY A 478 -26.52 -25.46 -1.95
N LYS A 479 -25.59 -24.68 -2.53
CA LYS A 479 -24.19 -25.07 -2.63
C LYS A 479 -23.46 -24.82 -1.31
N GLU A 480 -22.51 -25.70 -0.97
CA GLU A 480 -21.59 -25.48 0.16
C GLU A 480 -20.59 -24.38 -0.21
N VAL A 481 -20.80 -23.15 0.31
CA VAL A 481 -19.93 -22.01 0.02
C VAL A 481 -19.11 -21.66 1.25
N THR A 482 -17.77 -21.73 1.13
CA THR A 482 -16.83 -21.32 2.19
C THR A 482 -16.01 -20.14 1.69
N VAL A 483 -16.00 -19.04 2.45
CA VAL A 483 -15.23 -17.84 2.11
C VAL A 483 -14.28 -17.48 3.25
N VAL A 484 -12.99 -17.36 2.93
CA VAL A 484 -11.99 -16.84 3.85
C VAL A 484 -11.85 -15.33 3.59
N VAL A 485 -12.33 -14.52 4.54
CA VAL A 485 -12.29 -13.04 4.45
C VAL A 485 -11.13 -12.51 5.29
N GLU A 486 -10.25 -11.71 4.69
CA GLU A 486 -9.20 -11.01 5.43
C GLU A 486 -9.76 -9.68 5.98
N LEU A 487 -10.12 -9.65 7.26
CA LEU A 487 -10.69 -8.45 7.89
C LEU A 487 -9.70 -7.29 8.01
N ARG A 488 -8.40 -7.58 8.12
CA ARG A 488 -7.33 -6.59 8.32
C ARG A 488 -6.69 -6.13 7.01
N ALA A 489 -7.48 -6.09 5.92
CA ALA A 489 -7.06 -5.45 4.69
C ALA A 489 -7.03 -3.94 4.91
N ARG A 490 -5.83 -3.37 5.06
CA ARG A 490 -5.62 -1.96 5.42
C ARG A 490 -6.48 -1.01 4.58
N PHE A 491 -7.23 -0.12 5.23
CA PHE A 491 -8.20 0.83 4.69
C PHE A 491 -9.52 0.23 4.17
N ASP A 492 -9.64 -1.09 4.07
CA ASP A 492 -10.85 -1.79 3.64
C ASP A 492 -11.52 -2.57 4.79
N GLU A 493 -11.06 -2.39 6.03
CA GLU A 493 -11.52 -3.17 7.19
C GLU A 493 -13.02 -3.08 7.38
N ARG A 494 -13.60 -1.87 7.31
CA ARG A 494 -15.05 -1.64 7.45
C ARG A 494 -15.85 -2.35 6.36
N ASP A 495 -15.39 -2.24 5.11
CA ASP A 495 -16.04 -2.87 3.96
C ASP A 495 -15.98 -4.40 4.08
N ASN A 496 -14.85 -4.95 4.55
CA ASN A 496 -14.69 -6.39 4.73
C ASN A 496 -15.50 -6.93 5.91
N ILE A 497 -15.69 -6.16 6.98
CA ILE A 497 -16.59 -6.50 8.08
C ILE A 497 -18.03 -6.59 7.56
N SER A 498 -18.51 -5.55 6.89
CA SER A 498 -19.85 -5.52 6.29
C SER A 498 -20.08 -6.67 5.29
N LEU A 499 -19.06 -6.95 4.46
CA LEU A 499 -19.07 -8.07 3.54
C LEU A 499 -19.23 -9.42 4.26
N ALA A 500 -18.45 -9.63 5.31
CA ALA A 500 -18.48 -10.87 6.09
C ALA A 500 -19.86 -11.12 6.71
N THR A 501 -20.45 -10.11 7.34
CA THR A 501 -21.82 -10.18 7.91
C THR A 501 -22.85 -10.54 6.83
N ARG A 502 -22.81 -9.87 5.68
CA ARG A 502 -23.72 -10.11 4.56
C ARG A 502 -23.59 -11.54 3.99
N LEU A 503 -22.39 -12.08 3.92
CA LEU A 503 -22.15 -13.46 3.49
C LEU A 503 -22.72 -14.46 4.49
N GLN A 504 -22.51 -14.26 5.79
CA GLN A 504 -23.04 -15.11 6.86
C GLN A 504 -24.58 -15.14 6.88
N GLU A 505 -25.23 -13.99 6.74
CA GLU A 505 -26.69 -13.87 6.67
C GLU A 505 -27.30 -14.66 5.51
N ALA A 506 -26.54 -14.86 4.43
CA ALA A 506 -26.95 -15.65 3.27
C ALA A 506 -26.62 -17.16 3.39
N GLY A 507 -26.08 -17.61 4.53
CA GLY A 507 -25.74 -19.02 4.77
C GLY A 507 -24.36 -19.43 4.25
N VAL A 508 -23.49 -18.48 3.89
CA VAL A 508 -22.10 -18.77 3.53
C VAL A 508 -21.29 -19.05 4.78
N GLN A 509 -20.45 -20.08 4.77
CA GLN A 509 -19.47 -20.33 5.82
C GLN A 509 -18.32 -19.32 5.70
N VAL A 510 -18.27 -18.34 6.60
CA VAL A 510 -17.24 -17.31 6.62
C VAL A 510 -16.16 -17.64 7.64
N VAL A 511 -14.91 -17.54 7.24
CA VAL A 511 -13.72 -17.72 8.09
C VAL A 511 -12.89 -16.43 8.07
N TYR A 512 -12.49 -15.94 9.23
CA TYR A 512 -11.79 -14.66 9.42
C TYR A 512 -10.28 -14.80 9.49
N GLY A 513 -9.66 -15.45 8.49
CA GLY A 513 -8.21 -15.60 8.43
C GLY A 513 -7.62 -16.40 9.60
N ILE A 514 -6.33 -16.21 9.85
CA ILE A 514 -5.58 -16.88 10.94
C ILE A 514 -4.92 -15.83 11.81
N VAL A 515 -5.01 -15.96 13.12
CA VAL A 515 -4.33 -15.08 14.09
C VAL A 515 -2.82 -15.06 13.81
N GLY A 516 -2.22 -13.86 13.77
CA GLY A 516 -0.80 -13.68 13.47
C GLY A 516 -0.41 -13.72 11.99
N TYR A 517 -1.31 -14.15 11.09
CA TYR A 517 -1.08 -14.22 9.65
C TYR A 517 -2.18 -13.50 8.87
N LYS A 518 -1.81 -12.87 7.74
CA LYS A 518 -2.80 -12.29 6.80
C LYS A 518 -3.00 -13.23 5.62
N THR A 519 -4.26 -13.54 5.28
CA THR A 519 -4.59 -14.33 4.10
C THR A 519 -4.50 -13.46 2.85
N HIS A 520 -3.46 -13.68 2.06
CA HIS A 520 -3.19 -12.85 0.87
C HIS A 520 -3.17 -13.65 -0.45
N GLY A 521 -3.14 -14.97 -0.42
CA GLY A 521 -3.29 -15.83 -1.61
C GLY A 521 -4.66 -15.64 -2.27
N LYS A 522 -4.69 -15.52 -3.60
CA LYS A 522 -5.92 -15.35 -4.39
C LYS A 522 -6.27 -16.69 -4.99
N MET A 523 -7.20 -17.39 -4.33
CA MET A 523 -7.56 -18.78 -4.65
C MET A 523 -9.07 -18.94 -4.68
N LEU A 524 -9.54 -19.62 -5.72
CA LEU A 524 -10.90 -20.13 -5.86
C LEU A 524 -10.81 -21.62 -6.15
N LEU A 525 -11.60 -22.43 -5.47
CA LEU A 525 -11.74 -23.86 -5.67
C LEU A 525 -13.21 -24.21 -5.82
N ILE A 526 -13.55 -24.90 -6.89
CA ILE A 526 -14.88 -25.43 -7.17
C ILE A 526 -14.78 -26.95 -7.22
N LEU A 527 -15.67 -27.63 -6.51
CA LEU A 527 -15.81 -29.07 -6.52
C LEU A 527 -17.06 -29.44 -7.32
N ARG A 528 -16.87 -30.09 -8.47
CA ARG A 528 -17.95 -30.53 -9.35
C ARG A 528 -18.00 -32.05 -9.42
N ARG A 529 -19.19 -32.63 -9.36
CA ARG A 529 -19.41 -34.05 -9.56
C ARG A 529 -19.38 -34.38 -11.05
N GLU A 530 -18.53 -35.32 -11.44
CA GLU A 530 -18.44 -35.83 -12.79
C GLU A 530 -18.56 -37.36 -12.75
N GLY A 531 -19.74 -37.85 -13.04
CA GLY A 531 -20.06 -39.27 -12.84
C GLY A 531 -19.94 -39.68 -11.38
N LYS A 532 -19.04 -40.59 -11.05
CA LYS A 532 -18.83 -41.13 -9.71
C LYS A 532 -17.72 -40.35 -8.92
N HIS A 533 -17.04 -39.39 -9.53
CA HIS A 533 -15.89 -38.69 -8.95
C HIS A 533 -16.17 -37.23 -8.79
N LEU A 534 -15.47 -36.58 -7.82
CA LEU A 534 -15.40 -35.15 -7.69
C LEU A 534 -14.17 -34.64 -8.45
N ARG A 535 -14.35 -33.63 -9.29
CA ARG A 535 -13.29 -32.92 -10.02
C ARG A 535 -13.10 -31.54 -9.44
N TYR A 536 -11.83 -31.15 -9.34
CA TYR A 536 -11.44 -29.80 -8.92
C TYR A 536 -11.32 -28.88 -10.14
N TYR A 537 -11.85 -27.67 -9.98
CA TYR A 537 -11.64 -26.54 -10.87
C TYR A 537 -11.11 -25.38 -10.05
N THR A 538 -10.03 -24.77 -10.48
CA THR A 538 -9.35 -23.73 -9.70
C THR A 538 -9.17 -22.46 -10.51
N HIS A 539 -9.22 -21.32 -9.80
CA HIS A 539 -8.61 -20.10 -10.27
C HIS A 539 -7.55 -19.66 -9.24
N LEU A 540 -6.35 -19.37 -9.72
CA LEU A 540 -5.24 -18.86 -8.94
C LEU A 540 -4.77 -17.55 -9.55
N GLY A 541 -4.69 -16.49 -8.74
CA GLY A 541 -4.37 -15.16 -9.23
C GLY A 541 -3.19 -14.50 -8.53
N THR A 542 -2.48 -13.63 -9.26
CA THR A 542 -1.51 -12.70 -8.66
C THR A 542 -2.21 -11.49 -8.04
N GLY A 543 -3.40 -11.13 -8.53
CA GLY A 543 -4.20 -9.97 -8.18
C GLY A 543 -5.50 -10.28 -7.45
N ASN A 544 -6.05 -9.28 -6.78
CA ASN A 544 -7.26 -9.40 -5.99
C ASN A 544 -8.51 -9.67 -6.83
N TYR A 545 -9.52 -10.28 -6.22
CA TYR A 545 -10.86 -10.50 -6.79
C TYR A 545 -11.69 -9.20 -6.78
N HIS A 546 -11.22 -8.19 -7.54
CA HIS A 546 -11.83 -6.87 -7.59
C HIS A 546 -11.95 -6.38 -9.04
N PRO A 547 -13.15 -6.40 -9.66
CA PRO A 547 -13.33 -6.09 -11.09
C PRO A 547 -12.87 -4.71 -11.52
N LYS A 548 -13.02 -3.68 -10.65
CA LYS A 548 -12.53 -2.33 -10.95
C LYS A 548 -11.00 -2.27 -10.95
N THR A 549 -10.37 -2.91 -9.96
CA THR A 549 -8.89 -2.98 -9.85
C THR A 549 -8.30 -3.76 -11.04
N ALA A 550 -8.96 -4.84 -11.48
CA ALA A 550 -8.53 -5.65 -12.63
C ALA A 550 -8.52 -4.88 -13.97
N ARG A 551 -9.12 -3.68 -14.04
CA ARG A 551 -9.03 -2.77 -15.20
C ARG A 551 -7.85 -1.80 -15.15
N LEU A 552 -7.16 -1.72 -14.02
CA LEU A 552 -6.11 -0.74 -13.76
C LEU A 552 -4.76 -1.38 -13.42
N TYR A 553 -4.76 -2.63 -12.95
CA TYR A 553 -3.57 -3.36 -12.46
C TYR A 553 -3.23 -4.48 -13.42
N THR A 554 -1.93 -4.65 -13.69
CA THR A 554 -1.45 -5.83 -14.43
C THR A 554 -1.40 -7.02 -13.48
N ASP A 555 -2.14 -8.07 -13.81
CA ASP A 555 -2.18 -9.32 -13.04
C ASP A 555 -2.40 -10.52 -13.93
N TYR A 556 -1.94 -11.69 -13.49
CA TYR A 556 -2.22 -12.97 -14.13
C TYR A 556 -3.23 -13.78 -13.31
N GLY A 557 -4.15 -14.45 -14.02
CA GLY A 557 -5.11 -15.40 -13.46
C GLY A 557 -5.08 -16.71 -14.22
N LEU A 558 -4.80 -17.81 -13.51
CA LEU A 558 -4.80 -19.18 -14.07
C LEU A 558 -6.13 -19.87 -13.75
N LEU A 559 -6.87 -20.25 -14.78
CA LEU A 559 -8.02 -21.15 -14.69
C LEU A 559 -7.55 -22.57 -15.07
N SER A 560 -7.72 -23.55 -14.18
CA SER A 560 -7.21 -24.91 -14.37
C SER A 560 -8.15 -25.97 -13.81
N SER A 561 -8.16 -27.14 -14.44
CA SER A 561 -8.77 -28.36 -13.92
C SER A 561 -7.74 -29.43 -13.55
N ASP A 562 -6.49 -29.04 -13.36
CA ASP A 562 -5.43 -29.94 -12.90
C ASP A 562 -5.76 -30.46 -11.48
N GLN A 563 -5.87 -31.79 -11.35
CA GLN A 563 -6.34 -32.40 -10.12
C GLN A 563 -5.33 -32.33 -8.97
N GLU A 564 -4.01 -32.37 -9.27
CA GLU A 564 -2.96 -32.23 -8.25
C GLU A 564 -2.91 -30.79 -7.72
N LEU A 565 -3.03 -29.80 -8.62
CA LEU A 565 -3.13 -28.41 -8.24
C LEU A 565 -4.40 -28.12 -7.43
N GLY A 566 -5.55 -28.70 -7.86
CA GLY A 566 -6.82 -28.60 -7.14
C GLY A 566 -6.75 -29.21 -5.74
N GLU A 567 -6.10 -30.37 -5.61
CA GLU A 567 -5.90 -31.02 -4.31
C GLU A 567 -4.98 -30.18 -3.39
N ASP A 568 -3.94 -29.54 -3.93
CA ASP A 568 -3.09 -28.66 -3.16
C ASP A 568 -3.86 -27.42 -2.67
N VAL A 569 -4.68 -26.81 -3.53
CA VAL A 569 -5.56 -25.68 -3.13
C VAL A 569 -6.56 -26.13 -2.06
N ARG A 570 -7.14 -27.33 -2.19
CA ARG A 570 -8.04 -27.91 -1.15
C ARG A 570 -7.31 -28.03 0.20
N LYS A 571 -6.08 -28.53 0.20
CA LYS A 571 -5.26 -28.65 1.40
C LYS A 571 -5.04 -27.29 2.06
N VAL A 572 -4.73 -26.27 1.27
CA VAL A 572 -4.56 -24.90 1.78
C VAL A 572 -5.86 -24.37 2.39
N PHE A 573 -7.02 -24.60 1.76
CA PHE A 573 -8.32 -24.22 2.35
C PHE A 573 -8.57 -24.96 3.68
N VAL A 574 -8.30 -26.26 3.76
CA VAL A 574 -8.42 -27.03 5.02
C VAL A 574 -7.53 -26.40 6.10
N GLN A 575 -6.30 -26.04 5.78
CA GLN A 575 -5.40 -25.37 6.72
C GLN A 575 -5.95 -24.03 7.20
N LEU A 576 -6.52 -23.22 6.29
CA LEU A 576 -7.11 -21.92 6.63
C LEU A 576 -8.38 -22.04 7.50
N THR A 577 -9.14 -23.12 7.35
CA THR A 577 -10.43 -23.31 8.05
C THR A 577 -10.32 -24.14 9.32
N SER A 578 -9.48 -25.16 9.33
CA SER A 578 -9.36 -26.10 10.46
C SER A 578 -8.12 -25.87 11.34
N LEU A 579 -7.20 -24.96 10.92
CA LEU A 579 -5.92 -24.69 11.57
C LEU A 579 -5.02 -25.93 11.67
N GLY A 580 -5.38 -27.02 10.98
CA GLY A 580 -4.67 -28.28 11.00
C GLY A 580 -3.40 -28.28 10.16
N LYS A 581 -2.46 -29.16 10.47
CA LYS A 581 -1.29 -29.39 9.61
C LYS A 581 -1.77 -30.05 8.31
N VAL A 582 -1.29 -29.51 7.17
CA VAL A 582 -1.54 -30.13 5.86
C VAL A 582 -0.37 -31.01 5.42
N GLY A 583 -0.68 -32.06 4.67
CA GLY A 583 0.34 -32.89 4.05
C GLY A 583 1.13 -32.10 2.97
N LYS A 584 2.16 -32.76 2.41
CA LYS A 584 2.98 -32.19 1.34
C LYS A 584 2.12 -31.68 0.18
N LEU A 585 2.41 -30.47 -0.29
CA LEU A 585 1.89 -29.92 -1.54
C LEU A 585 2.75 -30.45 -2.71
N ASN A 586 2.10 -30.74 -3.84
CA ASN A 586 2.77 -31.33 -5.01
C ASN A 586 3.28 -30.25 -5.99
N LYS A 587 2.43 -29.28 -6.32
CA LYS A 587 2.67 -28.25 -7.34
C LYS A 587 2.71 -26.85 -6.76
N LEU A 588 1.85 -26.57 -5.78
CA LEU A 588 1.72 -25.26 -5.17
C LEU A 588 2.86 -25.02 -4.15
N LEU A 589 3.48 -23.85 -4.22
CA LEU A 589 4.37 -23.34 -3.17
C LEU A 589 3.61 -22.35 -2.33
N GLN A 590 3.67 -22.51 -1.00
CA GLN A 590 2.89 -21.72 -0.05
C GLN A 590 3.79 -21.00 0.95
N ALA A 591 3.60 -19.69 1.15
CA ALA A 591 4.10 -19.03 2.33
C ALA A 591 3.05 -19.15 3.47
N PRO A 592 3.53 -19.25 4.74
CA PRO A 592 4.92 -19.11 5.20
C PRO A 592 5.74 -20.43 5.21
N PHE A 593 5.24 -21.50 4.63
CA PHE A 593 5.77 -22.86 4.85
C PHE A 593 6.85 -23.28 3.84
N THR A 594 6.53 -23.31 2.55
CA THR A 594 7.39 -23.92 1.51
C THR A 594 8.00 -22.92 0.54
N LEU A 595 7.35 -21.75 0.30
CA LEU A 595 7.74 -20.81 -0.75
C LEU A 595 9.17 -20.27 -0.58
N HIS A 596 9.49 -19.74 0.60
CA HIS A 596 10.81 -19.13 0.84
C HIS A 596 11.96 -20.13 0.62
N GLN A 597 11.83 -21.33 1.19
CA GLN A 597 12.83 -22.37 1.02
C GLN A 597 12.95 -22.87 -0.43
N ALA A 598 11.83 -22.97 -1.14
CA ALA A 598 11.82 -23.36 -2.55
C ALA A 598 12.52 -22.31 -3.42
N LEU A 599 12.30 -21.00 -3.17
CA LEU A 599 12.98 -19.93 -3.88
C LEU A 599 14.49 -19.96 -3.63
N LEU A 600 14.94 -20.11 -2.37
CA LEU A 600 16.35 -20.24 -2.06
C LEU A 600 17.00 -21.43 -2.80
N LYS A 601 16.36 -22.61 -2.78
CA LYS A 601 16.85 -23.79 -3.50
C LYS A 601 16.94 -23.59 -5.00
N LYS A 602 15.97 -22.90 -5.61
CA LYS A 602 15.99 -22.59 -7.05
C LYS A 602 17.12 -21.63 -7.42
N ILE A 603 17.33 -20.58 -6.60
CA ILE A 603 18.45 -19.64 -6.79
C ILE A 603 19.79 -20.37 -6.62
N GLU A 604 19.92 -21.22 -5.61
CA GLU A 604 21.12 -22.04 -5.40
C GLU A 604 21.37 -23.01 -6.55
N ARG A 605 20.34 -23.63 -7.09
CA ARG A 605 20.44 -24.49 -8.26
C ARG A 605 20.98 -23.73 -9.49
N GLU A 606 20.50 -22.54 -9.78
CA GLU A 606 21.04 -21.70 -10.84
C GLU A 606 22.52 -21.34 -10.57
N THR A 607 22.86 -21.08 -9.32
CA THR A 607 24.25 -20.84 -8.90
C THR A 607 25.16 -22.03 -9.21
N LEU A 608 24.68 -23.24 -8.94
CA LEU A 608 25.43 -24.47 -9.24
C LEU A 608 25.54 -24.71 -10.75
N HIS A 609 24.46 -24.47 -11.53
CA HIS A 609 24.49 -24.58 -12.98
C HIS A 609 25.52 -23.62 -13.59
N ALA A 610 25.54 -22.35 -13.16
CA ALA A 610 26.52 -21.37 -13.63
C ALA A 610 27.97 -21.82 -13.33
N LYS A 611 28.25 -22.32 -12.12
CA LYS A 611 29.56 -22.85 -11.77
C LYS A 611 29.97 -24.07 -12.62
N GLN A 612 29.02 -24.81 -13.18
CA GLN A 612 29.23 -25.95 -14.06
C GLN A 612 29.28 -25.58 -15.55
N GLY A 613 29.15 -24.26 -15.88
CA GLY A 613 29.12 -23.78 -17.26
C GLY A 613 27.79 -24.10 -17.98
N LEU A 614 26.74 -24.48 -17.26
CA LEU A 614 25.41 -24.74 -17.81
C LEU A 614 24.61 -23.43 -17.92
N PRO A 615 23.59 -23.37 -18.81
CA PRO A 615 22.70 -22.21 -18.90
C PRO A 615 22.04 -21.91 -17.54
N ALA A 616 22.27 -20.68 -17.05
CA ALA A 616 21.76 -20.23 -15.76
C ALA A 616 21.28 -18.76 -15.85
N LYS A 617 20.00 -18.54 -15.59
CA LYS A 617 19.39 -17.23 -15.66
C LYS A 617 18.20 -17.13 -14.72
N ILE A 618 18.04 -15.98 -14.12
CA ILE A 618 16.90 -15.66 -13.23
C ILE A 618 16.21 -14.39 -13.74
N ILE A 619 14.88 -14.41 -13.88
CA ILE A 619 14.07 -13.22 -14.12
C ILE A 619 12.97 -13.18 -13.03
N ILE A 620 12.92 -12.10 -12.27
CA ILE A 620 11.91 -11.91 -11.22
C ILE A 620 11.16 -10.61 -11.47
N LYS A 621 9.86 -10.71 -11.73
CA LYS A 621 8.95 -9.55 -11.73
C LYS A 621 8.17 -9.54 -10.43
N VAL A 622 8.28 -8.46 -9.64
CA VAL A 622 7.65 -8.28 -8.33
C VAL A 622 7.37 -6.80 -8.04
N ASN A 623 6.58 -6.52 -7.00
CA ASN A 623 6.40 -5.14 -6.56
C ASN A 623 7.51 -4.66 -5.62
N ALA A 624 8.14 -5.58 -4.86
CA ALA A 624 9.17 -5.22 -3.90
C ALA A 624 10.17 -6.35 -3.63
N VAL A 625 11.43 -5.96 -3.37
CA VAL A 625 12.55 -6.85 -2.99
C VAL A 625 13.22 -6.27 -1.75
N ALA A 626 13.03 -6.89 -0.59
CA ALA A 626 13.64 -6.47 0.68
C ALA A 626 13.89 -7.65 1.66
N GLU A 627 13.67 -8.91 1.25
CA GLU A 627 13.98 -10.07 2.11
C GLU A 627 15.48 -10.36 2.08
N PRO A 628 16.21 -10.24 3.21
CA PRO A 628 17.67 -10.26 3.20
C PRO A 628 18.30 -11.59 2.77
N LYS A 629 17.67 -12.74 3.05
CA LYS A 629 18.23 -14.04 2.65
C LYS A 629 18.12 -14.26 1.15
N LEU A 630 16.98 -13.83 0.53
CA LEU A 630 16.81 -13.88 -0.91
C LEU A 630 17.79 -12.93 -1.61
N ILE A 631 17.97 -11.71 -1.07
CA ILE A 631 18.96 -10.75 -1.62
C ILE A 631 20.36 -11.35 -1.59
N ARG A 632 20.79 -11.92 -0.47
CA ARG A 632 22.11 -12.57 -0.37
C ARG A 632 22.26 -13.77 -1.32
N ALA A 633 21.19 -14.55 -1.50
CA ALA A 633 21.20 -15.66 -2.45
C ALA A 633 21.37 -15.15 -3.90
N LEU A 634 20.71 -14.05 -4.27
CA LEU A 634 20.88 -13.42 -5.58
C LEU A 634 22.30 -12.86 -5.77
N TYR A 635 22.92 -12.28 -4.75
CA TYR A 635 24.31 -11.85 -4.81
C TYR A 635 25.26 -13.04 -5.06
N ARG A 636 25.12 -14.14 -4.31
CA ARG A 636 25.94 -15.35 -4.53
C ARG A 636 25.74 -15.93 -5.92
N ALA A 637 24.52 -15.88 -6.45
CA ALA A 637 24.23 -16.33 -7.80
C ALA A 637 24.90 -15.43 -8.85
N SER A 638 24.88 -14.10 -8.67
CA SER A 638 25.58 -13.15 -9.52
C SER A 638 27.10 -13.36 -9.50
N MET A 639 27.71 -13.52 -8.32
CA MET A 639 29.12 -13.83 -8.15
C MET A 639 29.54 -15.12 -8.87
N ALA A 640 28.62 -16.08 -9.03
CA ALA A 640 28.84 -17.32 -9.77
C ALA A 640 28.60 -17.19 -11.28
N GLY A 641 28.21 -16.01 -11.79
CA GLY A 641 27.98 -15.73 -13.21
C GLY A 641 26.53 -15.88 -13.68
N VAL A 642 25.58 -16.12 -12.79
CA VAL A 642 24.14 -16.17 -13.15
C VAL A 642 23.67 -14.80 -13.64
N GLN A 643 23.04 -14.74 -14.81
CA GLN A 643 22.43 -13.52 -15.34
C GLN A 643 21.08 -13.28 -14.67
N ILE A 644 20.96 -12.16 -13.93
CA ILE A 644 19.80 -11.84 -13.11
C ILE A 644 19.14 -10.57 -13.59
N LYS A 645 17.86 -10.64 -13.96
CA LYS A 645 17.04 -9.49 -14.36
C LYS A 645 15.86 -9.34 -13.40
N LEU A 646 15.82 -8.24 -12.69
CA LEU A 646 14.75 -7.92 -11.74
C LEU A 646 13.86 -6.81 -12.31
N ILE A 647 12.55 -7.05 -12.40
CA ILE A 647 11.54 -6.06 -12.78
C ILE A 647 10.78 -5.70 -11.51
N VAL A 648 11.18 -4.61 -10.85
CA VAL A 648 10.68 -4.23 -9.52
C VAL A 648 9.95 -2.89 -9.60
N ARG A 649 8.65 -2.88 -9.40
CA ARG A 649 7.86 -1.65 -9.48
C ARG A 649 8.27 -0.61 -8.43
N GLY A 650 8.36 -1.00 -7.17
CA GLY A 650 8.49 -0.10 -6.02
C GLY A 650 9.81 -0.27 -5.28
N ILE A 651 9.74 -0.82 -4.08
CA ILE A 651 10.88 -0.99 -3.16
C ILE A 651 11.87 -2.01 -3.71
N CYS A 652 13.14 -1.63 -3.79
CA CYS A 652 14.25 -2.55 -4.02
C CYS A 652 15.38 -2.23 -3.05
N CYS A 653 15.64 -3.15 -2.12
CA CYS A 653 16.75 -3.02 -1.17
C CYS A 653 18.05 -3.68 -1.69
N LEU A 654 18.00 -4.38 -2.82
CA LEU A 654 19.17 -4.93 -3.48
C LEU A 654 19.92 -3.83 -4.23
N ARG A 655 21.24 -3.80 -4.12
CA ARG A 655 22.14 -2.85 -4.78
C ARG A 655 22.79 -3.51 -6.02
N PRO A 656 22.42 -3.14 -7.25
CA PRO A 656 23.01 -3.71 -8.47
C PRO A 656 24.35 -3.06 -8.82
N GLY A 657 25.11 -3.70 -9.69
CA GLY A 657 26.31 -3.13 -10.31
C GLY A 657 27.52 -2.95 -9.38
N LEU A 658 27.55 -3.64 -8.23
CA LEU A 658 28.73 -3.69 -7.36
C LEU A 658 29.76 -4.65 -7.96
N GLU A 659 31.00 -4.15 -8.13
CA GLU A 659 32.11 -4.91 -8.66
C GLU A 659 32.39 -6.20 -7.89
N GLY A 660 32.51 -7.31 -8.58
CA GLY A 660 32.73 -8.64 -8.02
C GLY A 660 31.52 -9.22 -7.27
N ILE A 661 30.38 -8.53 -7.17
CA ILE A 661 29.22 -8.96 -6.38
C ILE A 661 27.93 -9.00 -7.20
N SER A 662 27.53 -7.87 -7.75
CA SER A 662 26.21 -7.75 -8.42
C SER A 662 26.29 -7.20 -9.85
N GLU A 663 27.41 -7.37 -10.53
CA GLU A 663 27.64 -6.98 -11.92
C GLU A 663 26.68 -7.66 -12.90
N ASN A 664 26.27 -8.89 -12.56
CA ASN A 664 25.34 -9.69 -13.36
C ASN A 664 23.87 -9.41 -12.99
N ILE A 665 23.59 -8.43 -12.12
CA ILE A 665 22.24 -8.06 -11.70
C ILE A 665 21.84 -6.73 -12.33
N GLU A 666 20.78 -6.72 -13.13
CA GLU A 666 20.10 -5.52 -13.56
C GLU A 666 18.73 -5.43 -12.88
N VAL A 667 18.41 -4.24 -12.38
CA VAL A 667 17.10 -3.94 -11.79
C VAL A 667 16.44 -2.83 -12.59
N ARG A 668 15.22 -3.10 -13.07
CA ARG A 668 14.40 -2.09 -13.74
C ARG A 668 13.02 -1.95 -13.13
N SER A 669 12.44 -0.79 -13.29
CA SER A 669 11.08 -0.46 -12.86
C SER A 669 10.32 0.10 -14.05
N VAL A 670 9.09 -0.32 -14.28
CA VAL A 670 8.21 0.24 -15.31
C VAL A 670 7.05 0.94 -14.61
N ILE A 671 6.81 2.20 -14.99
CA ILE A 671 5.70 3.01 -14.49
C ILE A 671 4.99 3.58 -15.71
N GLY A 672 3.69 3.36 -15.82
CA GLY A 672 2.90 3.81 -16.95
C GLY A 672 1.42 3.84 -16.62
N ARG A 673 0.58 3.71 -17.64
CA ARG A 673 -0.88 3.76 -17.55
C ARG A 673 -1.45 2.79 -16.54
N PHE A 674 -0.93 1.56 -16.49
CA PHE A 674 -1.37 0.50 -15.60
C PHE A 674 -0.40 0.31 -14.46
N LEU A 675 -0.93 -0.01 -13.28
CA LEU A 675 -0.09 -0.34 -12.13
C LEU A 675 0.47 -1.75 -12.29
N GLU A 676 1.79 -1.86 -12.38
CA GLU A 676 2.48 -3.13 -12.43
C GLU A 676 2.33 -3.88 -11.10
N HIS A 677 1.55 -4.95 -11.09
CA HIS A 677 1.18 -5.66 -9.86
C HIS A 677 1.46 -7.14 -9.90
N SER A 678 1.56 -7.74 -11.08
CA SER A 678 1.83 -9.17 -11.24
C SER A 678 3.18 -9.59 -10.66
N ARG A 679 3.26 -10.81 -10.13
CA ARG A 679 4.51 -11.44 -9.70
C ARG A 679 4.72 -12.69 -10.53
N VAL A 680 5.88 -12.73 -11.21
CA VAL A 680 6.31 -13.84 -12.05
C VAL A 680 7.76 -14.16 -11.75
N TYR A 681 8.07 -15.43 -11.53
CA TYR A 681 9.41 -15.93 -11.26
C TYR A 681 9.82 -16.91 -12.37
N PHE A 682 10.99 -16.69 -12.93
CA PHE A 682 11.57 -17.53 -13.96
C PHE A 682 12.96 -18.01 -13.53
N PHE A 683 13.23 -19.29 -13.77
CA PHE A 683 14.51 -19.94 -13.57
C PHE A 683 14.86 -20.77 -14.82
N GLU A 684 16.09 -20.63 -15.34
CA GLU A 684 16.53 -21.27 -16.58
C GLU A 684 16.70 -22.79 -16.44
N ASN A 685 17.16 -23.25 -15.28
CA ASN A 685 17.25 -24.66 -14.92
C ASN A 685 17.98 -25.51 -16.00
N ALA A 686 19.18 -25.07 -16.39
CA ALA A 686 20.01 -25.77 -17.40
C ALA A 686 19.26 -26.08 -18.70
N GLY A 687 18.44 -25.14 -19.20
CA GLY A 687 17.66 -25.29 -20.44
C GLY A 687 16.30 -26.00 -20.26
N GLN A 688 15.85 -26.21 -19.03
CA GLN A 688 14.51 -26.70 -18.68
C GLN A 688 13.74 -25.63 -17.91
N PRO A 689 13.33 -24.54 -18.58
CA PRO A 689 12.86 -23.33 -17.93
C PRO A 689 11.60 -23.56 -17.09
N GLU A 690 11.60 -22.98 -15.89
CA GLU A 690 10.47 -23.02 -14.97
C GLU A 690 9.88 -21.61 -14.82
N TYR A 691 8.55 -21.52 -14.91
CA TYR A 691 7.78 -20.30 -14.72
C TYR A 691 6.77 -20.45 -13.60
N PHE A 692 6.72 -19.46 -12.72
CA PHE A 692 5.75 -19.40 -11.63
C PHE A 692 5.07 -18.04 -11.62
N ALA A 693 3.77 -18.02 -11.32
CA ALA A 693 3.05 -16.82 -10.95
C ALA A 693 2.71 -16.87 -9.45
N ALA A 694 2.71 -15.73 -8.77
CA ALA A 694 2.58 -15.68 -7.32
C ALA A 694 1.77 -14.48 -6.83
N SER A 695 1.21 -14.60 -5.63
CA SER A 695 0.68 -13.46 -4.87
C SER A 695 1.74 -12.76 -4.01
N ALA A 696 2.93 -13.36 -3.86
CA ALA A 696 4.00 -12.92 -2.97
C ALA A 696 5.01 -11.97 -3.64
N ASP A 697 5.44 -10.95 -2.92
CA ASP A 697 6.65 -10.18 -3.18
C ASP A 697 7.84 -10.75 -2.40
N PHE A 698 9.07 -10.35 -2.71
CA PHE A 698 10.27 -10.70 -1.95
C PHE A 698 10.44 -9.83 -0.70
N LEU A 699 9.42 -9.88 0.17
CA LEU A 699 9.37 -9.14 1.44
C LEU A 699 9.29 -10.10 2.62
N PRO A 700 9.91 -9.80 3.79
CA PRO A 700 9.81 -10.63 4.98
C PRO A 700 8.36 -10.94 5.37
N ARG A 701 7.47 -9.95 5.31
CA ARG A 701 6.05 -10.14 5.63
C ARG A 701 5.34 -11.13 4.70
N ASN A 702 5.67 -11.14 3.39
CA ASN A 702 5.08 -12.09 2.44
C ASN A 702 5.60 -13.51 2.68
N MET A 703 6.89 -13.64 3.01
CA MET A 703 7.52 -14.94 3.22
C MET A 703 7.17 -15.59 4.57
N PHE A 704 6.90 -14.77 5.64
CA PHE A 704 6.80 -15.28 7.01
C PHE A 704 5.55 -14.90 7.78
N ARG A 705 4.75 -13.92 7.31
CA ARG A 705 3.59 -13.36 8.03
C ARG A 705 2.31 -13.33 7.19
N ARG A 706 2.34 -13.93 6.01
CA ARG A 706 1.18 -14.00 5.12
C ARG A 706 1.00 -15.41 4.59
N VAL A 707 -0.25 -15.79 4.33
CA VAL A 707 -0.55 -16.98 3.53
C VAL A 707 -0.61 -16.54 2.07
N GLU A 708 0.39 -16.98 1.30
CA GLU A 708 0.56 -16.67 -0.13
C GLU A 708 0.49 -17.94 -0.96
N ALA A 709 0.09 -17.79 -2.23
CA ALA A 709 0.09 -18.86 -3.22
C ALA A 709 1.07 -18.54 -4.35
N CYS A 710 1.91 -19.52 -4.71
CA CYS A 710 2.79 -19.47 -5.86
C CYS A 710 2.59 -20.77 -6.64
N PHE A 711 2.21 -20.66 -7.90
CA PHE A 711 1.79 -21.76 -8.74
C PHE A 711 2.57 -21.81 -10.03
N PRO A 712 2.92 -23.04 -10.52
CA PRO A 712 3.67 -23.20 -11.76
C PRO A 712 2.77 -22.98 -12.99
N ILE A 713 3.38 -22.43 -14.05
CA ILE A 713 2.77 -22.37 -15.37
C ILE A 713 3.41 -23.46 -16.24
N LEU A 714 2.62 -24.49 -16.59
CA LEU A 714 3.15 -25.72 -17.15
C LEU A 714 2.90 -25.88 -18.67
N GLN A 715 1.77 -25.35 -19.19
CA GLN A 715 1.43 -25.55 -20.60
C GLN A 715 2.28 -24.64 -21.48
N LYS A 716 2.90 -25.23 -22.52
CA LYS A 716 3.85 -24.56 -23.40
C LYS A 716 3.37 -23.21 -23.94
N LYS A 717 2.12 -23.12 -24.41
CA LYS A 717 1.56 -21.85 -24.95
C LYS A 717 1.55 -20.75 -23.92
N MET A 718 1.26 -21.07 -22.66
CA MET A 718 1.26 -20.09 -21.56
C MET A 718 2.69 -19.71 -21.14
N VAL A 719 3.60 -20.68 -21.13
CA VAL A 719 5.03 -20.46 -20.92
C VAL A 719 5.62 -19.54 -21.98
N ASP A 720 5.33 -19.82 -23.27
CA ASP A 720 5.79 -18.97 -24.39
C ASP A 720 5.23 -17.54 -24.25
N ARG A 721 3.96 -17.39 -23.88
CA ARG A 721 3.35 -16.08 -23.62
C ARG A 721 4.04 -15.33 -22.47
N LEU A 722 4.25 -15.97 -21.32
CA LEU A 722 4.94 -15.32 -20.20
C LEU A 722 6.38 -14.92 -20.54
N ARG A 723 7.09 -15.75 -21.31
CA ARG A 723 8.42 -15.42 -21.82
C ARG A 723 8.40 -14.16 -22.68
N ASP A 724 7.43 -14.07 -23.60
CA ASP A 724 7.28 -12.94 -24.51
C ASP A 724 6.90 -11.67 -23.74
N ASP A 725 5.96 -11.76 -22.79
CA ASP A 725 5.55 -10.65 -21.93
C ASP A 725 6.73 -10.14 -21.09
N LEU A 726 7.49 -11.01 -20.42
CA LEU A 726 8.68 -10.63 -19.65
C LEU A 726 9.76 -9.98 -20.55
N THR A 727 9.90 -10.49 -21.77
CA THR A 727 10.85 -9.95 -22.75
C THR A 727 10.48 -8.52 -23.15
N LEU A 728 9.20 -8.20 -23.30
CA LEU A 728 8.74 -6.83 -23.56
C LEU A 728 9.11 -5.89 -22.43
N TYR A 729 8.88 -6.25 -21.17
CA TYR A 729 9.30 -5.44 -20.02
C TYR A 729 10.82 -5.21 -19.99
N LEU A 730 11.60 -6.23 -20.37
CA LEU A 730 13.07 -6.11 -20.43
C LEU A 730 13.56 -5.26 -21.61
N LYS A 731 12.76 -5.13 -22.67
CA LYS A 731 13.06 -4.30 -23.85
C LYS A 731 12.48 -2.88 -23.77
N ASP A 732 11.65 -2.58 -22.78
CA ASP A 732 11.06 -1.25 -22.63
C ASP A 732 12.17 -0.20 -22.52
N ASN A 733 12.17 0.75 -23.45
CA ASN A 733 13.17 1.83 -23.56
C ASN A 733 12.57 3.22 -23.44
N SER A 734 11.35 3.32 -22.91
CA SER A 734 10.57 4.55 -22.84
C SER A 734 9.99 4.82 -21.44
N GLN A 735 9.41 3.81 -20.81
CA GLN A 735 8.80 3.90 -19.47
C GLN A 735 9.62 3.19 -18.40
N ALA A 736 10.67 2.47 -18.78
CA ALA A 736 11.53 1.78 -17.84
C ALA A 736 12.53 2.74 -17.16
N TRP A 737 12.87 2.42 -15.93
CA TRP A 737 13.87 3.08 -15.09
C TRP A 737 14.88 2.04 -14.62
N ILE A 738 16.15 2.32 -14.74
CA ILE A 738 17.24 1.42 -14.31
C ILE A 738 17.77 1.89 -12.96
N LEU A 739 17.75 1.00 -11.98
CA LEU A 739 18.32 1.23 -10.65
C LEU A 739 19.84 1.31 -10.75
N GLN A 740 20.42 2.38 -10.21
CA GLN A 740 21.84 2.58 -10.11
C GLN A 740 22.39 2.05 -8.77
N THR A 741 23.70 1.86 -8.71
CA THR A 741 24.40 1.36 -7.51
C THR A 741 24.18 2.23 -6.27
N ASP A 742 23.97 3.54 -6.43
CA ASP A 742 23.70 4.49 -5.35
C ASP A 742 22.24 4.50 -4.85
N GLY A 743 21.36 3.72 -5.48
CA GLY A 743 19.93 3.65 -5.15
C GLY A 743 19.05 4.64 -5.92
N THR A 744 19.61 5.46 -6.79
CA THR A 744 18.85 6.32 -7.70
C THR A 744 18.35 5.55 -8.91
N TYR A 745 17.38 6.11 -9.63
CA TYR A 745 16.88 5.52 -10.87
C TYR A 745 17.04 6.49 -12.04
N VAL A 746 17.55 5.98 -13.15
CA VAL A 746 17.67 6.71 -14.41
C VAL A 746 16.67 6.16 -15.42
N ARG A 747 15.90 7.06 -16.05
CA ARG A 747 14.92 6.69 -17.08
C ARG A 747 15.64 6.26 -18.35
N THR A 748 15.14 5.20 -18.99
CA THR A 748 15.63 4.78 -20.31
C THR A 748 15.14 5.72 -21.41
N HIS A 749 15.94 5.88 -22.44
CA HIS A 749 15.61 6.65 -23.64
C HIS A 749 15.88 5.79 -24.88
N PRO A 750 15.11 5.94 -25.96
CA PRO A 750 15.23 5.08 -27.15
C PRO A 750 16.54 5.27 -27.95
N GLU A 751 17.32 6.34 -27.73
CA GLU A 751 18.63 6.60 -28.37
C GLU A 751 18.66 6.32 -29.89
N GLY A 752 17.64 6.76 -30.62
CA GLY A 752 17.51 6.52 -32.07
C GLY A 752 16.94 5.16 -32.47
N GLN A 753 16.60 4.29 -31.52
CA GLN A 753 15.87 3.05 -31.75
C GLN A 753 14.36 3.31 -31.79
N SER A 754 13.60 2.34 -32.28
CA SER A 754 12.14 2.38 -32.18
C SER A 754 11.70 2.38 -30.72
N ILE A 755 10.69 3.17 -30.39
CA ILE A 755 10.10 3.22 -29.05
C ILE A 755 9.44 1.90 -28.75
N ILE A 756 9.81 1.25 -27.65
CA ILE A 756 9.18 0.06 -27.10
C ILE A 756 8.65 0.42 -25.72
N GLU A 757 7.32 0.51 -25.62
CA GLU A 757 6.59 0.74 -24.39
C GLU A 757 5.78 -0.51 -24.07
N ALA A 758 6.22 -1.28 -23.07
CA ALA A 758 5.71 -2.63 -22.81
C ALA A 758 4.19 -2.67 -22.66
N GLN A 759 3.60 -1.72 -21.90
CA GLN A 759 2.16 -1.68 -21.67
C GLN A 759 1.37 -1.37 -22.95
N SER A 760 1.86 -0.47 -23.79
CA SER A 760 1.21 -0.09 -25.05
C SER A 760 1.25 -1.25 -26.05
N VAL A 761 2.41 -1.91 -26.19
CA VAL A 761 2.55 -3.09 -27.05
C VAL A 761 1.65 -4.25 -26.59
N LEU A 762 1.56 -4.50 -25.27
CA LEU A 762 0.65 -5.51 -24.72
C LEU A 762 -0.82 -5.13 -24.95
N LEU A 763 -1.15 -3.84 -24.84
CA LEU A 763 -2.51 -3.37 -25.11
C LEU A 763 -2.90 -3.61 -26.56
N GLU A 764 -2.07 -3.21 -27.52
CA GLU A 764 -2.29 -3.45 -28.95
C GLU A 764 -2.39 -4.95 -29.26
N LYS A 765 -1.45 -5.76 -28.77
CA LYS A 765 -1.39 -7.21 -29.04
C LYS A 765 -2.59 -7.98 -28.51
N LEU A 766 -3.16 -7.54 -27.37
CA LEU A 766 -4.17 -8.31 -26.64
C LEU A 766 -5.60 -7.75 -26.78
N THR A 767 -5.74 -6.50 -27.25
CA THR A 767 -7.06 -5.87 -27.45
C THR A 767 -7.36 -5.56 -28.94
N GLY A 768 -6.36 -5.63 -29.82
CA GLY A 768 -6.41 -5.35 -31.27
C GLY A 768 -6.92 -6.55 -32.07
#